data_89f5feb6faf17364d54b88cf4f6e1c6c
#
_entry.id   89f5feb6faf17364d54b88cf4f6e1c6c
#
_cell.length_a   1.000
_cell.length_b   1.000
_cell.length_c   1.000
_cell.angle_alpha   90.00
_cell.angle_beta   90.00
_cell.angle_gamma   90.00
#
_symmetry.space_group_name_H-M   'P 1'
#
loop_
_entity.id
_entity.type
_entity.pdbx_description
1 polymer ?
#
loop_
_entity_poly.entity_id
_entity_poly.type
_entity_poly.pdbx_seq_one_letter_code
_entity_poly.pdbx_strand_id
1 'polypeptide(L)'
;MKGHKKGTVKNPVSHYLSNSISRVPCPGFCSHEPGTALAYANEEFCLMSTKKPATPPKSELAGTDTLDRGNTNAKLQSLEKFRSDATGQALRTNQGVKISDNQNTLKAGARGPSLLEDFIMREKITHFDHERIPERIVHARGTGAHGYFQTYENHSALTKAGFLRDPGRKTPVFTRFSTVQGPRGSGDTVRDVRGFAVKFFTDEGNFDLVGNNMPVFFIQDAIKFPDFVHAVKPEPHNEIPTGGSAHDTFWDFVSLQPESAHMVIWAMSDRAIPKSLRSMQGFGVHTFRMVNAEGQSNFVKFHWRPTAGTCSLVWDEAQKLAGKDTDYHRRDLWDAIEMGDYPEWELGVQVIPEDKEHAFDFDILDPTKLIPEELVPITPLGKMVLNRNPDNFFAEVEQVAFCPGHIVPGIDFSNDPLLQGRLFSYTDTQISRLGGPNFHQLPINQPLTPLHNNQRDAMHRSTVDKGRASYEPNSIDGGWPKETPPAAQDGGFESYPERIDAHKIRERSESFSDHFSQARLFFNSMSTHEQEHIIAAYSFELGKVEREFIRARQVNEILANIDLGLAKRVAENLGLPAPKKGTVPVRKTAPERSPALSQANLLSGDIKTRKVAILAANGVDGAAIAALKKALAAEGAHAKLLGPTSAPVTTADGKSLAVDASMEGLPSVAFDAVFVPGGAKSIQALSGDGVALHYLLEAYKHLKAIALAGEAKQLLQVLKLEADAGLIVGGDAKALKAFIAAIAQHRVWEREPRAKAVPA
;
A
#
# COMPACT_ATOMS: atom_id res chain seq x y z
N MET A 1 23.27 -64.70 18.41
CA MET A 1 22.96 -65.21 19.78
C MET A 1 22.09 -64.20 20.49
N LYS A 2 20.90 -64.66 20.91
CA LYS A 2 19.99 -64.14 21.97
C LYS A 2 19.62 -62.62 21.84
N GLY A 3 18.38 -62.13 21.71
CA GLY A 3 17.09 -62.81 21.93
C GLY A 3 16.17 -61.86 22.67
N HIS A 4 15.00 -61.61 22.06
CA HIS A 4 13.72 -61.18 22.67
C HIS A 4 13.65 -59.95 23.58
N LYS A 5 12.68 -59.02 23.37
CA LYS A 5 11.26 -59.24 23.68
C LYS A 5 10.38 -58.14 23.02
N LYS A 6 9.27 -58.60 22.44
CA LYS A 6 8.09 -57.78 22.09
C LYS A 6 7.42 -57.30 23.38
N GLY A 7 7.08 -56.02 23.41
CA GLY A 7 6.20 -55.43 24.39
C GLY A 7 5.03 -54.77 23.71
N THR A 8 3.88 -55.45 23.67
CA THR A 8 2.57 -54.91 23.32
C THR A 8 2.10 -53.98 24.43
N VAL A 9 1.80 -52.72 24.09
CA VAL A 9 1.08 -51.83 25.00
C VAL A 9 -0.33 -51.63 24.46
N LYS A 10 -1.27 -52.06 25.28
CA LYS A 10 -2.72 -51.96 25.10
C LYS A 10 -3.17 -50.50 25.29
N ASN A 11 -4.08 -50.05 24.43
CA ASN A 11 -4.94 -48.90 24.70
C ASN A 11 -5.90 -49.17 25.86
N PRO A 12 -6.18 -48.18 26.70
CA PRO A 12 -7.42 -48.20 27.46
C PRO A 12 -8.38 -47.12 26.95
N VAL A 13 -9.52 -47.60 26.45
CA VAL A 13 -10.78 -46.86 26.40
C VAL A 13 -11.35 -46.84 27.81
N SER A 14 -11.70 -45.70 28.34
CA SER A 14 -12.72 -45.55 29.41
C SER A 14 -13.32 -44.15 29.38
N HIS A 15 -14.58 -44.12 29.02
CA HIS A 15 -15.71 -43.66 29.80
C HIS A 15 -15.50 -42.48 30.73
N TYR A 16 -16.15 -41.35 30.37
CA TYR A 16 -16.82 -40.54 31.37
C TYR A 16 -18.23 -40.20 30.93
N LEU A 17 -19.15 -40.68 31.71
CA LEU A 17 -20.59 -40.41 31.69
C LEU A 17 -20.91 -39.11 32.41
N SER A 18 -21.88 -38.44 31.85
CA SER A 18 -22.97 -37.68 32.48
C SER A 18 -22.70 -36.93 33.78
N ASN A 19 -22.97 -35.61 33.76
CA ASN A 19 -23.73 -35.00 34.85
C ASN A 19 -24.56 -33.82 34.39
N SER A 20 -25.86 -34.05 34.52
CA SER A 20 -26.94 -33.20 35.04
C SER A 20 -27.01 -31.71 34.64
N ILE A 21 -27.93 -31.44 33.77
CA ILE A 21 -28.54 -30.13 33.57
C ILE A 21 -29.62 -29.95 34.65
N SER A 22 -29.41 -29.01 35.56
CA SER A 22 -30.42 -28.53 36.48
C SER A 22 -31.42 -27.62 35.77
N ARG A 23 -32.69 -27.99 35.85
CA ARG A 23 -33.87 -27.22 35.40
C ARG A 23 -34.14 -26.12 36.40
N VAL A 24 -34.38 -24.91 35.89
CA VAL A 24 -35.04 -23.81 36.60
C VAL A 24 -36.48 -23.75 36.08
N PRO A 25 -37.50 -23.70 36.93
CA PRO A 25 -38.92 -23.69 36.50
C PRO A 25 -39.42 -22.30 36.20
N CYS A 26 -40.16 -22.16 35.11
CA CYS A 26 -41.08 -21.00 34.87
C CYS A 26 -42.43 -21.28 35.48
N PRO A 27 -43.06 -20.30 36.15
CA PRO A 27 -44.42 -20.45 36.67
C PRO A 27 -45.47 -19.90 35.71
N GLY A 28 -46.61 -20.52 35.65
CA GLY A 28 -47.89 -19.96 35.29
C GLY A 28 -48.60 -20.54 34.07
N PHE A 29 -49.25 -21.70 34.23
CA PHE A 29 -50.32 -22.14 33.36
C PHE A 29 -51.67 -21.79 34.01
N CYS A 30 -52.50 -21.02 33.27
CA CYS A 30 -53.91 -20.98 33.49
C CYS A 30 -54.62 -21.92 32.51
N SER A 31 -55.34 -22.88 33.06
CA SER A 31 -56.25 -23.81 32.41
C SER A 31 -57.56 -23.10 31.97
N HIS A 32 -58.02 -23.34 30.74
CA HIS A 32 -59.43 -23.26 30.39
C HIS A 32 -59.78 -24.27 29.31
N GLU A 33 -60.90 -24.97 29.56
CA GLU A 33 -61.45 -26.08 28.78
C GLU A 33 -62.15 -25.62 27.49
N PRO A 34 -62.53 -26.57 26.57
CA PRO A 34 -62.84 -26.31 25.18
C PRO A 34 -64.30 -26.05 24.95
N GLY A 35 -64.62 -25.14 24.05
CA GLY A 35 -65.95 -24.97 23.53
C GLY A 35 -66.13 -23.80 22.61
N THR A 36 -66.50 -24.12 21.43
CA THR A 36 -67.11 -23.34 20.35
C THR A 36 -66.28 -23.04 19.12
N ALA A 37 -66.72 -23.68 18.07
CA ALA A 37 -66.31 -23.41 16.69
C ALA A 37 -66.65 -21.96 16.30
N LEU A 38 -65.68 -21.21 15.90
CA LEU A 38 -65.81 -19.94 15.21
C LEU A 38 -65.22 -20.08 13.82
N ALA A 39 -66.09 -19.84 12.85
CA ALA A 39 -65.75 -19.76 11.43
C ALA A 39 -64.66 -18.71 11.18
N TYR A 40 -63.56 -19.13 10.62
CA TYR A 40 -62.58 -18.21 10.08
C TYR A 40 -63.12 -17.67 8.75
N ALA A 41 -63.48 -16.40 8.78
CA ALA A 41 -63.70 -15.61 7.57
C ALA A 41 -62.37 -15.56 6.80
N ASN A 42 -62.45 -15.79 5.51
CA ASN A 42 -61.35 -15.52 4.55
C ASN A 42 -60.94 -14.06 4.64
N GLU A 43 -59.85 -13.77 5.31
CA GLU A 43 -59.11 -12.54 5.06
C GLU A 43 -58.33 -12.74 3.75
N GLU A 44 -58.76 -12.02 2.73
CA GLU A 44 -58.03 -11.81 1.50
C GLU A 44 -56.63 -11.32 1.86
N PHE A 45 -55.63 -12.19 1.73
CA PHE A 45 -54.24 -11.78 1.63
C PHE A 45 -54.12 -10.87 0.41
N CYS A 46 -54.13 -9.58 0.67
CA CYS A 46 -53.80 -8.56 -0.31
C CYS A 46 -52.45 -8.95 -0.94
N LEU A 47 -52.50 -9.50 -2.14
CA LEU A 47 -51.35 -9.69 -3.01
C LEU A 47 -50.71 -8.32 -3.18
N MET A 48 -49.69 -8.03 -2.37
CA MET A 48 -48.79 -6.93 -2.67
C MET A 48 -48.31 -7.16 -4.10
N SER A 49 -48.82 -6.35 -4.98
CA SER A 49 -48.35 -6.21 -6.36
C SER A 49 -46.82 -6.24 -6.34
N THR A 50 -46.26 -7.27 -6.91
CA THR A 50 -44.82 -7.33 -7.24
C THR A 50 -44.59 -6.32 -8.36
N LYS A 51 -44.63 -5.02 -8.02
CA LYS A 51 -43.94 -4.05 -8.85
C LYS A 51 -42.47 -4.45 -8.81
N LYS A 52 -41.93 -4.92 -9.95
CA LYS A 52 -40.52 -5.02 -10.14
C LYS A 52 -39.91 -3.72 -9.61
N PRO A 53 -38.87 -3.79 -8.75
CA PRO A 53 -38.20 -2.57 -8.33
C PRO A 53 -37.83 -1.80 -9.61
N ALA A 54 -38.20 -0.52 -9.62
CA ALA A 54 -37.83 0.35 -10.75
C ALA A 54 -36.35 0.26 -10.93
N THR A 55 -35.90 -0.02 -12.14
CA THR A 55 -34.47 0.03 -12.47
C THR A 55 -33.98 1.42 -12.09
N PRO A 56 -32.97 1.55 -11.20
CA PRO A 56 -32.48 2.87 -10.82
C PRO A 56 -32.02 3.63 -12.07
N PRO A 57 -32.19 4.95 -12.11
CA PRO A 57 -31.74 5.73 -13.25
C PRO A 57 -30.25 5.51 -13.47
N LYS A 58 -29.80 5.49 -14.73
CA LYS A 58 -28.39 5.22 -15.10
C LYS A 58 -27.36 6.06 -14.34
N SER A 59 -27.74 7.24 -13.84
CA SER A 59 -26.89 8.10 -13.01
C SER A 59 -26.60 7.53 -11.61
N GLU A 60 -27.45 6.64 -11.08
CA GLU A 60 -27.23 5.98 -9.78
C GLU A 60 -26.39 4.70 -9.91
N LEU A 61 -26.22 4.20 -11.13
CA LEU A 61 -25.33 3.07 -11.47
C LEU A 61 -23.92 3.52 -11.86
N ALA A 62 -23.62 4.81 -11.82
CA ALA A 62 -22.34 5.37 -12.26
C ALA A 62 -21.12 4.81 -11.50
N GLY A 63 -21.31 4.14 -10.36
CA GLY A 63 -20.24 3.42 -9.66
C GLY A 63 -19.82 2.10 -10.31
N THR A 64 -20.60 1.57 -11.27
CA THR A 64 -20.29 0.33 -12.00
C THR A 64 -19.71 0.58 -13.40
N ASP A 65 -19.78 1.82 -13.90
CA ASP A 65 -19.33 2.22 -15.23
C ASP A 65 -17.82 2.61 -15.29
N THR A 66 -16.99 1.97 -14.49
CA THR A 66 -15.51 2.13 -14.60
C THR A 66 -15.00 1.65 -15.97
N LEU A 67 -15.79 0.85 -16.68
CA LEU A 67 -15.41 0.22 -17.95
C LEU A 67 -15.34 1.18 -19.14
N ASP A 68 -16.01 2.33 -19.10
CA ASP A 68 -16.27 3.13 -20.32
C ASP A 68 -15.66 4.55 -20.30
N ARG A 69 -14.64 4.82 -19.49
CA ARG A 69 -14.07 6.17 -19.36
C ARG A 69 -13.01 6.53 -20.40
N GLY A 70 -12.91 5.79 -21.50
CA GLY A 70 -11.98 6.10 -22.59
C GLY A 70 -10.49 5.86 -22.30
N ASN A 71 -10.12 5.52 -21.06
CA ASN A 71 -8.75 5.21 -20.66
C ASN A 71 -8.44 3.73 -20.91
N THR A 72 -8.32 3.35 -22.18
CA THR A 72 -7.96 2.00 -22.57
C THR A 72 -6.51 1.90 -23.02
N ASN A 73 -5.93 0.71 -22.96
CA ASN A 73 -4.62 0.38 -23.52
C ASN A 73 -4.61 -1.10 -23.97
N ALA A 74 -3.52 -1.54 -24.58
CA ALA A 74 -3.42 -2.90 -25.10
C ALA A 74 -3.64 -3.99 -24.04
N LYS A 75 -3.19 -3.78 -22.79
CA LYS A 75 -3.43 -4.75 -21.70
C LYS A 75 -4.90 -4.81 -21.31
N LEU A 76 -5.55 -3.68 -21.14
CA LEU A 76 -6.99 -3.60 -20.84
C LEU A 76 -7.83 -4.25 -21.95
N GLN A 77 -7.47 -4.01 -23.22
CA GLN A 77 -8.11 -4.68 -24.35
C GLN A 77 -7.92 -6.20 -24.31
N SER A 78 -6.75 -6.68 -23.91
CA SER A 78 -6.51 -8.12 -23.76
C SER A 78 -7.35 -8.76 -22.66
N LEU A 79 -7.77 -8.00 -21.66
CA LEU A 79 -8.62 -8.46 -20.56
C LEU A 79 -10.11 -8.54 -20.93
N GLU A 80 -10.56 -7.84 -21.99
CA GLU A 80 -11.98 -7.78 -22.37
C GLU A 80 -12.61 -9.16 -22.56
N LYS A 81 -11.90 -10.11 -23.16
CA LYS A 81 -12.38 -11.48 -23.38
C LYS A 81 -12.65 -12.26 -22.08
N PHE A 82 -12.14 -11.79 -20.95
CA PHE A 82 -12.34 -12.42 -19.64
C PHE A 82 -13.35 -11.68 -18.76
N ARG A 83 -13.81 -10.51 -19.20
CA ARG A 83 -14.85 -9.75 -18.49
C ARG A 83 -16.25 -10.35 -18.76
N SER A 84 -17.06 -10.37 -17.74
CA SER A 84 -18.44 -10.86 -17.81
C SER A 84 -19.36 -9.88 -17.13
N ASP A 85 -20.36 -9.39 -17.89
CA ASP A 85 -21.51 -8.69 -17.33
C ASP A 85 -22.72 -9.64 -17.32
N ALA A 86 -23.14 -10.02 -16.13
CA ALA A 86 -24.29 -10.91 -15.92
C ALA A 86 -25.61 -10.15 -15.72
N THR A 87 -25.62 -8.81 -15.83
CA THR A 87 -26.83 -7.99 -15.58
C THR A 87 -27.96 -8.40 -16.51
N GLY A 88 -29.09 -8.83 -15.91
CA GLY A 88 -30.26 -9.28 -16.65
C GLY A 88 -30.16 -10.66 -17.32
N GLN A 89 -29.02 -11.34 -17.16
CA GLN A 89 -28.82 -12.69 -17.70
C GLN A 89 -29.44 -13.76 -16.80
N ALA A 90 -29.72 -14.95 -17.39
CA ALA A 90 -30.22 -16.08 -16.62
C ALA A 90 -29.17 -16.60 -15.65
N LEU A 91 -29.51 -16.74 -14.37
CA LEU A 91 -28.66 -17.41 -13.40
C LEU A 91 -28.44 -18.87 -13.76
N ARG A 92 -27.20 -19.34 -13.70
CA ARG A 92 -26.80 -20.71 -14.12
C ARG A 92 -25.79 -21.31 -13.12
N THR A 93 -25.77 -22.63 -13.10
CA THR A 93 -24.68 -23.38 -12.45
C THR A 93 -23.39 -23.27 -13.26
N ASN A 94 -22.27 -23.73 -12.68
CA ASN A 94 -20.99 -23.82 -13.39
C ASN A 94 -21.06 -24.77 -14.62
N GLN A 95 -22.05 -25.68 -14.67
CA GLN A 95 -22.31 -26.57 -15.79
C GLN A 95 -23.33 -26.00 -16.80
N GLY A 96 -23.74 -24.75 -16.63
CA GLY A 96 -24.63 -24.04 -17.54
C GLY A 96 -26.14 -24.26 -17.34
N VAL A 97 -26.57 -25.01 -16.34
CA VAL A 97 -27.99 -25.28 -16.05
C VAL A 97 -28.65 -24.03 -15.49
N LYS A 98 -29.82 -23.60 -16.03
CA LYS A 98 -30.60 -22.47 -15.49
C LYS A 98 -31.13 -22.80 -14.13
N ILE A 99 -31.02 -21.87 -13.20
CA ILE A 99 -31.49 -21.98 -11.83
C ILE A 99 -32.87 -21.31 -11.73
N SER A 100 -33.87 -22.07 -11.29
CA SER A 100 -35.26 -21.59 -11.13
C SER A 100 -35.50 -20.90 -9.77
N ASP A 101 -34.85 -21.38 -8.73
CA ASP A 101 -34.93 -20.83 -7.38
C ASP A 101 -33.54 -20.82 -6.74
N ASN A 102 -33.05 -19.63 -6.36
CA ASN A 102 -31.77 -19.42 -5.67
C ASN A 102 -31.97 -18.98 -4.21
N GLN A 103 -33.22 -19.01 -3.71
CA GLN A 103 -33.59 -18.58 -2.35
C GLN A 103 -33.81 -19.77 -1.43
N ASN A 104 -34.19 -20.92 -1.97
CA ASN A 104 -34.56 -22.09 -1.20
C ASN A 104 -33.76 -23.32 -1.64
N THR A 105 -33.39 -24.15 -0.67
CA THR A 105 -32.82 -25.48 -0.92
C THR A 105 -33.95 -26.49 -1.21
N LEU A 106 -33.59 -27.57 -1.90
CA LEU A 106 -34.50 -28.72 -2.05
C LEU A 106 -34.75 -29.34 -0.67
N LYS A 107 -36.06 -29.54 -0.33
CA LYS A 107 -36.46 -30.03 0.99
C LYS A 107 -37.49 -31.16 0.86
N ALA A 108 -37.54 -32.04 1.85
CA ALA A 108 -38.65 -33.01 2.02
C ALA A 108 -39.85 -32.35 2.71
N GLY A 109 -40.64 -31.54 1.94
CA GLY A 109 -41.70 -30.68 2.43
C GLY A 109 -41.22 -29.33 2.94
N ALA A 110 -42.09 -28.32 3.01
CA ALA A 110 -41.76 -26.92 3.29
C ALA A 110 -40.96 -26.71 4.62
N ARG A 111 -41.22 -27.53 5.63
CA ARG A 111 -40.53 -27.56 6.93
C ARG A 111 -39.58 -28.76 7.10
N GLY A 112 -39.46 -29.59 6.07
CA GLY A 112 -38.65 -30.79 6.11
C GLY A 112 -37.14 -30.50 6.05
N PRO A 113 -36.31 -31.54 6.20
CA PRO A 113 -34.86 -31.40 6.06
C PRO A 113 -34.48 -31.00 4.63
N SER A 114 -33.43 -30.19 4.48
CA SER A 114 -32.76 -29.96 3.21
C SER A 114 -32.08 -31.26 2.75
N LEU A 115 -32.15 -31.52 1.45
CA LEU A 115 -31.62 -32.75 0.85
C LEU A 115 -30.27 -32.48 0.16
N LEU A 116 -29.28 -33.29 0.45
CA LEU A 116 -27.93 -33.16 -0.13
C LEU A 116 -27.88 -33.55 -1.62
N GLU A 117 -28.94 -34.10 -2.19
CA GLU A 117 -29.05 -34.28 -3.66
C GLU A 117 -29.23 -32.94 -4.40
N ASP A 118 -29.53 -31.83 -3.69
CA ASP A 118 -29.56 -30.49 -4.23
C ASP A 118 -28.18 -30.07 -4.76
N PHE A 119 -27.96 -30.29 -6.06
CA PHE A 119 -26.67 -29.98 -6.70
C PHE A 119 -26.42 -28.48 -6.80
N ILE A 120 -27.47 -27.66 -6.84
CA ILE A 120 -27.37 -26.20 -6.90
C ILE A 120 -26.79 -25.66 -5.58
N MET A 121 -27.36 -26.12 -4.45
CA MET A 121 -26.84 -25.80 -3.12
C MET A 121 -25.40 -26.27 -2.93
N ARG A 122 -25.11 -27.53 -3.27
CA ARG A 122 -23.76 -28.08 -3.12
C ARG A 122 -22.72 -27.30 -3.92
N GLU A 123 -22.99 -27.01 -5.19
CA GLU A 123 -22.07 -26.25 -6.03
C GLU A 123 -21.81 -24.85 -5.45
N LYS A 124 -22.88 -24.17 -5.02
CA LYS A 124 -22.80 -22.82 -4.46
C LYS A 124 -21.97 -22.79 -3.16
N ILE A 125 -22.22 -23.71 -2.24
CA ILE A 125 -21.47 -23.81 -0.96
C ILE A 125 -20.04 -24.23 -1.23
N THR A 126 -19.82 -25.26 -2.05
CA THR A 126 -18.47 -25.73 -2.38
C THR A 126 -17.60 -24.62 -2.98
N HIS A 127 -18.14 -23.83 -3.90
CA HIS A 127 -17.40 -22.70 -4.46
C HIS A 127 -17.09 -21.65 -3.37
N PHE A 128 -18.09 -21.29 -2.57
CA PHE A 128 -17.93 -20.30 -1.50
C PHE A 128 -16.86 -20.67 -0.49
N ASP A 129 -16.81 -21.94 -0.08
CA ASP A 129 -15.82 -22.44 0.88
C ASP A 129 -14.36 -22.32 0.36
N HIS A 130 -14.17 -22.14 -0.96
CA HIS A 130 -12.87 -22.09 -1.63
C HIS A 130 -12.57 -20.74 -2.31
N GLU A 131 -13.29 -19.67 -1.96
CA GLU A 131 -13.10 -18.33 -2.54
C GLU A 131 -11.89 -17.57 -1.95
N ARG A 132 -10.96 -18.24 -1.32
CA ARG A 132 -9.76 -17.62 -0.76
C ARG A 132 -8.52 -18.30 -1.30
N ILE A 133 -7.48 -17.47 -1.49
CA ILE A 133 -6.10 -17.94 -1.76
C ILE A 133 -5.22 -17.51 -0.59
N PRO A 134 -4.08 -18.17 -0.36
CA PRO A 134 -3.15 -17.75 0.68
C PRO A 134 -2.74 -16.29 0.52
N GLU A 135 -2.58 -15.59 1.63
CA GLU A 135 -1.99 -14.25 1.62
C GLU A 135 -0.56 -14.29 1.10
N ARG A 136 -0.06 -13.18 0.55
CA ARG A 136 1.38 -13.02 0.30
C ARG A 136 2.14 -13.11 1.61
N ILE A 137 3.28 -13.77 1.62
CA ILE A 137 4.13 -13.94 2.81
C ILE A 137 4.45 -12.61 3.47
N VAL A 138 4.78 -11.62 2.66
CA VAL A 138 4.82 -10.19 2.98
C VAL A 138 4.01 -9.42 1.91
N HIS A 139 3.62 -8.18 2.18
CA HIS A 139 2.80 -7.37 1.29
C HIS A 139 1.35 -7.87 1.10
N ALA A 140 0.78 -8.54 2.11
CA ALA A 140 -0.57 -9.08 2.02
C ALA A 140 -1.63 -8.00 1.79
N ARG A 141 -1.58 -6.92 2.58
CA ARG A 141 -2.44 -5.76 2.37
C ARG A 141 -1.90 -4.87 1.27
N GLY A 142 -2.74 -4.52 0.29
CA GLY A 142 -2.35 -3.64 -0.80
C GLY A 142 -3.50 -3.29 -1.72
N THR A 143 -3.23 -2.48 -2.71
CA THR A 143 -4.15 -2.08 -3.78
C THR A 143 -3.37 -1.88 -5.08
N GLY A 144 -4.06 -1.83 -6.22
CA GLY A 144 -3.39 -1.66 -7.50
C GLY A 144 -4.20 -0.81 -8.46
N ALA A 145 -3.56 -0.37 -9.53
CA ALA A 145 -4.16 0.38 -10.61
C ALA A 145 -3.46 0.10 -11.94
N HIS A 146 -4.21 0.23 -13.02
CA HIS A 146 -3.70 0.24 -14.38
C HIS A 146 -3.24 1.63 -14.79
N GLY A 147 -2.32 1.65 -15.76
CA GLY A 147 -1.84 2.88 -16.34
C GLY A 147 -0.93 2.64 -17.52
N TYR A 148 -0.07 3.62 -17.77
CA TYR A 148 0.95 3.51 -18.80
C TYR A 148 2.25 4.16 -18.34
N PHE A 149 3.35 3.68 -18.89
CA PHE A 149 4.65 4.32 -18.85
C PHE A 149 4.96 4.90 -20.22
N GLN A 150 5.58 6.08 -20.25
CA GLN A 150 6.04 6.73 -21.48
C GLN A 150 7.44 7.27 -21.26
N THR A 151 8.41 6.81 -22.04
CA THR A 151 9.78 7.33 -21.99
C THR A 151 9.83 8.77 -22.52
N TYR A 152 10.75 9.58 -22.00
CA TYR A 152 10.92 10.98 -22.43
C TYR A 152 11.70 11.11 -23.74
N GLU A 153 12.72 10.26 -23.89
CA GLU A 153 13.61 10.26 -25.04
C GLU A 153 14.10 8.85 -25.37
N ASN A 154 14.94 8.73 -26.37
CA ASN A 154 15.56 7.47 -26.76
C ASN A 154 16.78 7.17 -25.88
N HIS A 155 16.72 6.12 -25.08
CA HIS A 155 17.78 5.68 -24.19
C HIS A 155 18.61 4.49 -24.74
N SER A 156 18.67 4.30 -26.07
CA SER A 156 19.42 3.18 -26.70
C SER A 156 20.91 3.19 -26.40
N ALA A 157 21.50 4.34 -26.06
CA ALA A 157 22.87 4.41 -25.62
C ALA A 157 23.11 3.70 -24.28
N LEU A 158 22.07 3.58 -23.45
CA LEU A 158 22.13 2.95 -22.12
C LEU A 158 21.65 1.49 -22.15
N THR A 159 20.60 1.20 -22.91
CA THR A 159 19.96 -0.11 -22.94
C THR A 159 19.31 -0.41 -24.28
N LYS A 160 19.34 -1.68 -24.69
CA LYS A 160 18.58 -2.14 -25.88
C LYS A 160 17.09 -2.40 -25.59
N ALA A 161 16.60 -2.23 -24.36
CA ALA A 161 15.21 -2.47 -23.98
C ALA A 161 14.22 -1.61 -24.79
N GLY A 162 13.31 -2.25 -25.52
CA GLY A 162 12.44 -1.62 -26.51
C GLY A 162 11.53 -0.54 -25.95
N PHE A 163 11.01 -0.71 -24.74
CA PHE A 163 10.09 0.23 -24.11
C PHE A 163 10.77 1.56 -23.68
N LEU A 164 12.12 1.64 -23.73
CA LEU A 164 12.91 2.85 -23.44
C LEU A 164 13.47 3.53 -24.71
N ARG A 165 13.11 3.06 -25.90
CA ARG A 165 13.62 3.60 -27.18
C ARG A 165 12.72 4.62 -27.85
N ASP A 166 11.40 4.45 -27.76
CA ASP A 166 10.43 5.25 -28.51
C ASP A 166 9.62 6.16 -27.57
N PRO A 167 9.91 7.48 -27.54
CA PRO A 167 9.18 8.43 -26.70
C PRO A 167 7.71 8.62 -27.09
N GLY A 168 7.31 8.23 -28.30
CA GLY A 168 5.90 8.25 -28.74
C GLY A 168 5.06 7.12 -28.16
N ARG A 169 5.71 6.08 -27.64
CA ARG A 169 5.06 4.85 -27.20
C ARG A 169 4.60 4.90 -25.75
N LYS A 170 3.38 4.45 -25.50
CA LYS A 170 2.85 4.20 -24.17
C LYS A 170 2.84 2.70 -23.88
N THR A 171 3.70 2.26 -22.97
CA THR A 171 3.76 0.87 -22.50
C THR A 171 2.75 0.68 -21.39
N PRO A 172 1.76 -0.25 -21.51
CA PRO A 172 0.82 -0.51 -20.43
C PRO A 172 1.52 -0.97 -19.16
N VAL A 173 1.03 -0.51 -17.99
CA VAL A 173 1.52 -0.95 -16.69
C VAL A 173 0.38 -1.37 -15.77
N PHE A 174 0.69 -2.25 -14.84
CA PHE A 174 -0.11 -2.49 -13.64
C PHE A 174 0.78 -2.30 -12.42
N THR A 175 0.37 -1.40 -11.53
CA THR A 175 1.14 -1.07 -10.33
C THR A 175 0.39 -1.55 -9.10
N ARG A 176 1.12 -2.19 -8.17
CA ARG A 176 0.59 -2.57 -6.87
C ARG A 176 1.38 -1.93 -5.75
N PHE A 177 0.67 -1.21 -4.89
CA PHE A 177 1.17 -0.67 -3.62
C PHE A 177 0.71 -1.55 -2.46
N SER A 178 1.51 -1.64 -1.40
CA SER A 178 1.18 -2.49 -0.25
C SER A 178 1.90 -2.02 1.02
N THR A 179 1.38 -2.36 2.20
CA THR A 179 2.20 -2.46 3.40
C THR A 179 3.05 -3.73 3.31
N VAL A 180 3.94 -3.99 4.28
CA VAL A 180 4.83 -5.15 4.23
C VAL A 180 4.46 -6.19 5.28
N GLN A 181 4.28 -5.78 6.51
CA GLN A 181 4.27 -6.68 7.68
C GLN A 181 2.89 -7.21 8.03
N GLY A 182 1.86 -6.36 7.97
CA GLY A 182 0.51 -6.69 8.40
C GLY A 182 -0.22 -7.66 7.48
N PRO A 183 -1.20 -8.43 8.01
CA PRO A 183 -2.09 -9.25 7.22
C PRO A 183 -2.99 -8.40 6.32
N ARG A 184 -3.74 -9.03 5.43
CA ARG A 184 -4.65 -8.36 4.49
C ARG A 184 -5.65 -7.43 5.18
N GLY A 185 -6.09 -7.75 6.39
CA GLY A 185 -7.05 -6.97 7.18
C GLY A 185 -6.44 -5.86 8.04
N SER A 186 -5.13 -5.65 8.03
CA SER A 186 -4.48 -4.58 8.79
C SER A 186 -4.77 -3.18 8.20
N GLY A 187 -4.46 -2.11 8.96
CA GLY A 187 -4.67 -0.73 8.52
C GLY A 187 -3.65 -0.25 7.50
N ASP A 188 -4.07 0.68 6.65
CA ASP A 188 -3.18 1.28 5.62
C ASP A 188 -2.12 2.21 6.20
N THR A 189 -2.43 2.94 7.27
CA THR A 189 -1.59 4.03 7.79
C THR A 189 -0.65 3.61 8.92
N VAL A 190 -0.50 2.31 9.14
CA VAL A 190 0.48 1.78 10.10
C VAL A 190 1.91 2.19 9.72
N ARG A 191 2.80 2.34 10.73
CA ARG A 191 4.23 2.52 10.50
C ARG A 191 4.81 1.25 9.89
N ASP A 192 5.13 1.31 8.60
CA ASP A 192 5.63 0.17 7.84
C ASP A 192 6.31 0.66 6.55
N VAL A 193 7.14 -0.16 5.94
CA VAL A 193 7.60 0.00 4.56
C VAL A 193 6.41 -0.13 3.62
N ARG A 194 6.45 0.55 2.49
CA ARG A 194 5.45 0.38 1.43
C ARG A 194 6.09 -0.31 0.23
N GLY A 195 5.48 -1.41 -0.22
CA GLY A 195 5.79 -2.03 -1.50
C GLY A 195 5.37 -1.13 -2.65
N PHE A 196 6.18 -1.10 -3.69
CA PHE A 196 5.96 -0.37 -4.93
C PHE A 196 6.37 -1.29 -6.09
N ALA A 197 5.44 -2.09 -6.58
CA ALA A 197 5.70 -3.07 -7.64
C ALA A 197 5.00 -2.64 -8.93
N VAL A 198 5.77 -2.54 -10.02
CA VAL A 198 5.28 -2.14 -11.34
C VAL A 198 5.56 -3.27 -12.33
N LYS A 199 4.52 -3.75 -12.99
CA LYS A 199 4.60 -4.67 -14.12
C LYS A 199 4.41 -3.88 -15.41
N PHE A 200 5.43 -3.90 -16.27
CA PHE A 200 5.38 -3.34 -17.61
C PHE A 200 5.03 -4.45 -18.61
N PHE A 201 4.00 -4.23 -19.39
CA PHE A 201 3.60 -5.14 -20.47
C PHE A 201 4.23 -4.64 -21.76
N THR A 202 5.49 -5.04 -22.00
CA THR A 202 6.25 -4.63 -23.18
C THR A 202 6.03 -5.56 -24.34
N ASP A 203 6.48 -5.18 -25.54
CA ASP A 203 6.44 -6.04 -26.72
C ASP A 203 7.51 -7.15 -26.70
N GLU A 204 8.45 -7.06 -25.77
CA GLU A 204 9.52 -8.03 -25.57
C GLU A 204 9.22 -9.00 -24.43
N GLY A 205 8.08 -8.82 -23.74
CA GLY A 205 7.65 -9.59 -22.58
C GLY A 205 7.30 -8.70 -21.38
N ASN A 206 7.02 -9.32 -20.24
CA ASN A 206 6.78 -8.57 -19.00
C ASN A 206 8.11 -8.20 -18.35
N PHE A 207 8.24 -6.93 -17.97
CA PHE A 207 9.29 -6.46 -17.08
C PHE A 207 8.69 -6.06 -15.73
N ASP A 208 9.21 -6.58 -14.62
CA ASP A 208 8.71 -6.29 -13.27
C ASP A 208 9.76 -5.52 -12.44
N LEU A 209 9.50 -4.25 -12.16
CA LEU A 209 10.29 -3.47 -11.21
C LEU A 209 9.63 -3.55 -9.83
N VAL A 210 10.17 -4.42 -8.97
CA VAL A 210 9.57 -4.76 -7.67
C VAL A 210 10.36 -4.09 -6.54
N GLY A 211 9.92 -2.89 -6.17
CA GLY A 211 10.59 -2.02 -5.22
C GLY A 211 9.79 -1.69 -3.97
N ASN A 212 10.32 -0.75 -3.20
CA ASN A 212 9.74 -0.21 -1.98
C ASN A 212 9.82 1.32 -1.97
N ASN A 213 9.14 1.96 -1.02
CA ASN A 213 9.25 3.40 -0.78
C ASN A 213 10.50 3.81 0.01
N MET A 214 11.41 2.89 0.24
CA MET A 214 12.71 3.10 0.89
C MET A 214 13.81 2.48 0.03
N PRO A 215 14.99 3.15 -0.12
CA PRO A 215 16.02 2.75 -1.08
C PRO A 215 16.90 1.59 -0.63
N VAL A 216 16.78 1.16 0.61
CA VAL A 216 17.61 0.14 1.25
C VAL A 216 16.76 -0.94 1.90
N PHE A 217 17.38 -2.03 2.37
CA PHE A 217 16.69 -3.13 3.02
C PHE A 217 17.34 -3.49 4.37
N PHE A 218 16.68 -4.35 5.16
CA PHE A 218 17.08 -4.71 6.53
C PHE A 218 18.27 -5.68 6.58
N ILE A 219 18.50 -6.43 5.53
CA ILE A 219 19.49 -7.51 5.47
C ILE A 219 20.29 -7.43 4.18
N GLN A 220 21.54 -7.92 4.23
CA GLN A 220 22.47 -7.92 3.10
C GLN A 220 22.39 -9.19 2.26
N ASP A 221 21.89 -10.29 2.82
CA ASP A 221 21.89 -11.62 2.18
C ASP A 221 20.52 -12.27 2.33
N ALA A 222 20.03 -12.88 1.26
CA ALA A 222 18.72 -13.51 1.20
C ALA A 222 18.51 -14.65 2.21
N ILE A 223 19.59 -15.32 2.67
CA ILE A 223 19.50 -16.39 3.67
C ILE A 223 18.87 -15.90 4.99
N LYS A 224 18.98 -14.60 5.29
CA LYS A 224 18.41 -13.97 6.47
C LYS A 224 16.94 -13.58 6.33
N PHE A 225 16.36 -13.67 5.12
CA PHE A 225 15.00 -13.22 4.89
C PHE A 225 13.95 -13.98 5.71
N PRO A 226 13.97 -15.32 5.80
CA PRO A 226 13.03 -16.05 6.66
C PRO A 226 13.12 -15.64 8.14
N ASP A 227 14.34 -15.54 8.68
CA ASP A 227 14.56 -15.14 10.08
C ASP A 227 14.03 -13.72 10.34
N PHE A 228 14.33 -12.79 9.43
CA PHE A 228 13.82 -11.43 9.52
C PHE A 228 12.29 -11.40 9.49
N VAL A 229 11.66 -12.14 8.57
CA VAL A 229 10.19 -12.18 8.46
C VAL A 229 9.57 -12.79 9.72
N HIS A 230 10.14 -13.87 10.27
CA HIS A 230 9.68 -14.45 11.54
C HIS A 230 9.79 -13.43 12.69
N ALA A 231 10.84 -12.63 12.73
CA ALA A 231 11.04 -11.62 13.77
C ALA A 231 10.03 -10.47 13.70
N VAL A 232 9.57 -10.08 12.50
CA VAL A 232 8.64 -8.93 12.32
C VAL A 232 7.17 -9.34 12.34
N LYS A 233 6.86 -10.61 12.04
CA LYS A 233 5.47 -11.10 12.06
C LYS A 233 4.95 -11.26 13.48
N PRO A 234 3.64 -11.42 13.67
CA PRO A 234 3.07 -11.74 14.98
C PRO A 234 3.77 -12.91 15.66
N GLU A 235 3.88 -12.85 16.96
CA GLU A 235 4.51 -13.91 17.75
C GLU A 235 3.73 -15.23 17.64
N PRO A 236 4.38 -16.37 17.44
CA PRO A 236 3.70 -17.61 17.05
C PRO A 236 2.82 -18.23 18.14
N HIS A 237 3.01 -17.86 19.41
CA HIS A 237 2.24 -18.42 20.53
C HIS A 237 0.89 -17.73 20.75
N ASN A 238 0.71 -16.49 20.27
CA ASN A 238 -0.50 -15.70 20.53
C ASN A 238 -1.00 -14.90 19.30
N GLU A 239 -0.22 -14.87 18.20
CA GLU A 239 -0.49 -14.09 16.99
C GLU A 239 -0.64 -12.58 17.22
N ILE A 240 0.07 -12.02 18.19
CA ILE A 240 0.12 -10.59 18.54
C ILE A 240 1.53 -10.04 18.23
N PRO A 241 1.60 -8.80 17.72
CA PRO A 241 0.58 -7.85 17.26
C PRO A 241 0.21 -8.08 15.80
N THR A 242 -1.04 -7.82 15.40
CA THR A 242 -1.50 -8.00 14.00
C THR A 242 -1.40 -6.75 13.12
N GLY A 243 -1.10 -5.59 13.64
CA GLY A 243 -1.12 -4.32 12.90
C GLY A 243 0.23 -3.59 12.84
N GLY A 244 1.33 -4.28 13.02
CA GLY A 244 2.67 -3.70 13.02
C GLY A 244 3.73 -4.75 13.25
N SER A 245 4.99 -4.34 13.46
CA SER A 245 6.06 -5.26 13.85
C SER A 245 5.80 -5.83 15.25
N ALA A 246 6.12 -7.10 15.45
CA ALA A 246 6.32 -7.65 16.79
C ALA A 246 7.35 -6.79 17.54
N HIS A 247 7.16 -6.63 18.86
CA HIS A 247 8.04 -5.69 19.58
C HIS A 247 9.34 -6.36 20.02
N ASP A 248 9.29 -7.32 20.94
CA ASP A 248 10.50 -7.96 21.45
C ASP A 248 11.28 -8.68 20.35
N THR A 249 10.63 -9.49 19.53
CA THR A 249 11.31 -10.29 18.50
C THR A 249 11.90 -9.45 17.38
N PHE A 250 11.19 -8.41 16.92
CA PHE A 250 11.73 -7.49 15.92
C PHE A 250 12.95 -6.75 16.45
N TRP A 251 12.84 -6.13 17.63
CA TRP A 251 13.92 -5.34 18.19
C TRP A 251 15.10 -6.19 18.66
N ASP A 252 14.85 -7.44 19.08
CA ASP A 252 15.93 -8.39 19.36
C ASP A 252 16.73 -8.71 18.10
N PHE A 253 16.03 -9.09 17.00
CA PHE A 253 16.67 -9.39 15.73
C PHE A 253 17.49 -8.21 15.20
N VAL A 254 16.90 -7.02 15.06
CA VAL A 254 17.60 -5.88 14.45
C VAL A 254 18.73 -5.33 15.31
N SER A 255 18.67 -5.50 16.63
CA SER A 255 19.78 -5.12 17.53
C SER A 255 20.95 -6.11 17.52
N LEU A 256 20.70 -7.37 17.14
CA LEU A 256 21.71 -8.40 16.92
C LEU A 256 22.25 -8.43 15.48
N GLN A 257 21.59 -7.72 14.55
CA GLN A 257 21.96 -7.62 13.14
C GLN A 257 22.23 -6.16 12.79
N PRO A 258 23.42 -5.62 13.06
CA PRO A 258 23.74 -4.19 12.87
C PRO A 258 23.61 -3.73 11.41
N GLU A 259 23.67 -4.63 10.42
CA GLU A 259 23.38 -4.34 9.01
C GLU A 259 21.97 -3.74 8.81
N SER A 260 21.03 -3.99 9.73
CA SER A 260 19.67 -3.45 9.69
C SER A 260 19.60 -1.96 10.09
N ALA A 261 20.63 -1.40 10.69
CA ALA A 261 20.62 -0.06 11.30
C ALA A 261 20.14 1.03 10.33
N HIS A 262 20.61 0.99 9.08
CA HIS A 262 20.26 1.98 8.07
C HIS A 262 18.78 1.88 7.70
N MET A 263 18.26 0.69 7.43
CA MET A 263 16.84 0.53 7.09
C MET A 263 15.92 0.80 8.29
N VAL A 264 16.35 0.45 9.51
CA VAL A 264 15.55 0.70 10.72
C VAL A 264 15.38 2.19 10.96
N ILE A 265 16.41 3.03 10.76
CA ILE A 265 16.23 4.49 10.91
C ILE A 265 15.30 5.07 9.83
N TRP A 266 15.31 4.53 8.62
CA TRP A 266 14.31 4.86 7.59
C TRP A 266 12.90 4.48 8.04
N ALA A 267 12.72 3.29 8.63
CA ALA A 267 11.43 2.82 9.14
C ALA A 267 10.93 3.65 10.33
N MET A 268 11.84 4.23 11.11
CA MET A 268 11.48 5.13 12.22
C MET A 268 11.27 6.59 11.76
N SER A 269 11.58 6.92 10.52
CA SER A 269 11.29 8.24 9.94
C SER A 269 9.84 8.37 9.46
N ASP A 270 9.47 9.57 9.05
CA ASP A 270 8.15 9.85 8.48
C ASP A 270 7.91 9.15 7.14
N ARG A 271 8.97 8.65 6.48
CA ARG A 271 8.86 7.82 5.27
C ARG A 271 7.99 6.58 5.46
N ALA A 272 7.90 6.07 6.69
CA ALA A 272 7.11 4.90 7.05
C ALA A 272 5.61 5.18 7.26
N ILE A 273 5.19 6.45 7.24
CA ILE A 273 3.80 6.90 7.38
C ILE A 273 3.42 7.89 6.27
N PRO A 274 3.52 7.51 5.00
CA PRO A 274 3.22 8.41 3.89
C PRO A 274 1.80 8.95 4.00
N LYS A 275 1.60 10.21 3.58
CA LYS A 275 0.27 10.82 3.56
C LYS A 275 -0.67 10.07 2.60
N SER A 276 -0.15 9.65 1.47
CA SER A 276 -0.88 8.96 0.41
C SER A 276 0.08 8.04 -0.35
N LEU A 277 -0.44 6.99 -0.97
CA LEU A 277 0.33 6.20 -1.94
C LEU A 277 0.83 7.07 -3.10
N ARG A 278 0.11 8.13 -3.45
CA ARG A 278 0.45 9.08 -4.51
C ARG A 278 1.59 10.04 -4.17
N SER A 279 1.93 10.16 -2.89
CA SER A 279 2.94 11.11 -2.37
C SER A 279 4.17 10.40 -1.78
N MET A 280 4.51 9.23 -2.25
CA MET A 280 5.70 8.49 -1.81
C MET A 280 6.62 8.19 -3.01
N GLN A 281 7.92 8.24 -2.76
CA GLN A 281 8.92 7.76 -3.69
C GLN A 281 8.89 6.23 -3.79
N GLY A 282 9.46 5.70 -4.87
CA GLY A 282 9.71 4.27 -5.02
C GLY A 282 11.15 4.01 -5.43
N PHE A 283 11.70 2.86 -5.04
CA PHE A 283 13.08 2.50 -5.30
C PHE A 283 13.17 1.03 -5.71
N GLY A 284 14.00 0.74 -6.72
CA GLY A 284 14.29 -0.63 -7.11
C GLY A 284 15.11 -1.39 -6.04
N VAL A 285 15.69 -0.69 -5.10
CA VAL A 285 16.56 -1.14 -4.00
C VAL A 285 17.90 -1.67 -4.52
N HIS A 286 17.87 -2.74 -5.32
CA HIS A 286 19.05 -3.43 -5.84
C HIS A 286 19.76 -2.64 -6.93
N THR A 287 21.02 -2.99 -7.14
CA THR A 287 21.76 -2.65 -8.36
C THR A 287 21.39 -3.66 -9.43
N PHE A 288 20.99 -3.18 -10.61
CA PHE A 288 20.77 -3.94 -11.84
C PHE A 288 21.81 -3.56 -12.87
N ARG A 289 21.79 -4.22 -14.03
CA ARG A 289 22.57 -3.84 -15.20
C ARG A 289 21.64 -3.33 -16.31
N MET A 290 22.08 -2.32 -17.04
CA MET A 290 21.56 -1.97 -18.35
C MET A 290 22.63 -2.21 -19.40
N VAL A 291 22.23 -2.93 -20.48
CA VAL A 291 23.15 -3.35 -21.53
C VAL A 291 22.63 -2.80 -22.86
N ASN A 292 23.44 -2.05 -23.58
CA ASN A 292 23.10 -1.47 -24.87
C ASN A 292 23.29 -2.48 -26.04
N ALA A 293 23.00 -2.04 -27.25
CA ALA A 293 23.10 -2.89 -28.46
C ALA A 293 24.54 -3.33 -28.77
N GLU A 294 25.52 -2.56 -28.34
CA GLU A 294 26.97 -2.81 -28.49
C GLU A 294 27.50 -3.75 -27.40
N GLY A 295 26.65 -4.20 -26.46
CA GLY A 295 27.06 -5.05 -25.35
C GLY A 295 27.74 -4.31 -24.20
N GLN A 296 27.72 -2.97 -24.19
CA GLN A 296 28.27 -2.19 -23.08
C GLN A 296 27.30 -2.22 -21.89
N SER A 297 27.81 -2.57 -20.73
CA SER A 297 27.06 -2.66 -19.49
C SER A 297 27.34 -1.50 -18.55
N ASN A 298 26.28 -1.01 -17.90
CA ASN A 298 26.37 -0.10 -16.76
C ASN A 298 25.54 -0.66 -15.61
N PHE A 299 26.00 -0.47 -14.39
CA PHE A 299 25.19 -0.69 -13.20
C PHE A 299 24.19 0.44 -13.06
N VAL A 300 22.96 0.10 -12.63
CA VAL A 300 21.88 1.09 -12.44
C VAL A 300 21.11 0.84 -11.15
N LYS A 301 20.67 1.94 -10.52
CA LYS A 301 19.65 1.92 -9.47
C LYS A 301 18.43 2.71 -9.92
N PHE A 302 17.23 2.10 -9.83
CA PHE A 302 15.95 2.69 -10.26
C PHE A 302 15.30 3.52 -9.16
N HIS A 303 14.75 4.67 -9.54
CA HIS A 303 14.07 5.63 -8.66
C HIS A 303 12.73 6.07 -9.25
N TRP A 304 11.67 6.06 -8.44
CA TRP A 304 10.39 6.66 -8.74
C TRP A 304 10.19 7.93 -7.91
N ARG A 305 9.93 9.06 -8.57
CA ARG A 305 9.65 10.34 -7.92
C ARG A 305 8.22 10.77 -8.22
N PRO A 306 7.35 10.94 -7.18
CA PRO A 306 5.99 11.41 -7.41
C PRO A 306 5.99 12.87 -7.84
N THR A 307 5.25 13.22 -8.90
CA THR A 307 5.11 14.61 -9.37
C THR A 307 4.36 15.48 -8.36
N ALA A 308 3.50 14.89 -7.54
CA ALA A 308 2.78 15.53 -6.44
C ALA A 308 3.68 15.85 -5.21
N GLY A 309 4.97 15.58 -5.29
CA GLY A 309 5.90 15.69 -4.16
C GLY A 309 5.76 14.59 -3.13
N THR A 310 6.75 14.52 -2.22
CA THR A 310 6.81 13.50 -1.17
C THR A 310 6.47 14.12 0.18
N CYS A 311 5.45 13.59 0.85
CA CYS A 311 5.02 14.07 2.17
C CYS A 311 4.36 12.95 2.99
N SER A 312 4.35 13.13 4.32
CA SER A 312 3.89 12.13 5.28
C SER A 312 2.83 12.69 6.23
N LEU A 313 2.15 11.79 6.92
CA LEU A 313 1.29 12.10 8.07
C LEU A 313 2.18 12.46 9.27
N VAL A 314 1.60 13.03 10.32
CA VAL A 314 2.17 13.01 11.67
C VAL A 314 1.70 11.73 12.39
N TRP A 315 2.46 11.27 13.41
CA TRP A 315 2.20 9.95 14.01
C TRP A 315 0.82 9.83 14.65
N ASP A 316 0.36 10.82 15.42
CA ASP A 316 -0.99 10.84 16.02
C ASP A 316 -2.09 10.77 14.94
N GLU A 317 -1.92 11.49 13.84
CA GLU A 317 -2.83 11.45 12.69
C GLU A 317 -2.87 10.07 12.04
N ALA A 318 -1.71 9.43 11.85
CA ALA A 318 -1.60 8.08 11.26
C ALA A 318 -2.33 7.03 12.11
N GLN A 319 -2.17 7.09 13.43
CA GLN A 319 -2.87 6.20 14.37
C GLN A 319 -4.39 6.41 14.37
N LYS A 320 -4.84 7.65 14.33
CA LYS A 320 -6.27 7.99 14.27
C LYS A 320 -6.90 7.56 12.95
N LEU A 321 -6.20 7.76 11.83
CA LEU A 321 -6.65 7.27 10.52
C LEU A 321 -6.77 5.75 10.49
N ALA A 322 -5.81 5.01 11.05
CA ALA A 322 -5.88 3.55 11.11
C ALA A 322 -7.14 3.04 11.82
N GLY A 323 -7.67 3.80 12.80
CA GLY A 323 -8.90 3.47 13.51
C GLY A 323 -10.18 4.00 12.86
N LYS A 324 -10.13 5.19 12.23
CA LYS A 324 -11.30 5.85 11.64
C LYS A 324 -11.56 5.46 10.20
N ASP A 325 -10.53 5.20 9.42
CA ASP A 325 -10.61 4.70 8.03
C ASP A 325 -9.41 3.77 7.75
N THR A 326 -9.59 2.51 8.04
CA THR A 326 -8.60 1.45 7.83
C THR A 326 -8.12 1.39 6.37
N ASP A 327 -8.96 1.80 5.42
CA ASP A 327 -8.72 1.77 3.97
C ASP A 327 -8.29 3.12 3.38
N TYR A 328 -7.79 4.04 4.21
CA TYR A 328 -7.53 5.43 3.83
C TYR A 328 -6.65 5.57 2.57
N HIS A 329 -5.51 4.91 2.50
CA HIS A 329 -4.63 4.98 1.34
C HIS A 329 -5.23 4.32 0.10
N ARG A 330 -5.92 3.19 0.28
CA ARG A 330 -6.62 2.50 -0.80
C ARG A 330 -7.72 3.38 -1.38
N ARG A 331 -8.54 4.00 -0.52
CA ARG A 331 -9.60 4.93 -0.90
C ARG A 331 -9.06 6.18 -1.59
N ASP A 332 -7.98 6.76 -1.07
CA ASP A 332 -7.37 7.94 -1.65
C ASP A 332 -6.88 7.71 -3.09
N LEU A 333 -6.23 6.57 -3.35
CA LEU A 333 -5.80 6.20 -4.70
C LEU A 333 -6.99 5.97 -5.63
N TRP A 334 -8.00 5.22 -5.16
CA TRP A 334 -9.20 4.93 -5.92
C TRP A 334 -9.94 6.21 -6.30
N ASP A 335 -10.26 7.04 -5.32
CA ASP A 335 -11.02 8.29 -5.52
C ASP A 335 -10.27 9.26 -6.46
N ALA A 336 -8.95 9.36 -6.33
CA ALA A 336 -8.16 10.22 -7.19
C ALA A 336 -8.26 9.79 -8.67
N ILE A 337 -8.17 8.52 -8.96
CA ILE A 337 -8.31 7.99 -10.32
C ILE A 337 -9.74 8.21 -10.84
N GLU A 338 -10.76 7.97 -10.00
CA GLU A 338 -12.16 8.18 -10.38
C GLU A 338 -12.49 9.66 -10.68
N MET A 339 -11.85 10.58 -9.96
CA MET A 339 -12.02 12.02 -10.21
C MET A 339 -11.21 12.56 -11.39
N GLY A 340 -10.31 11.75 -11.97
CA GLY A 340 -9.40 12.17 -13.04
C GLY A 340 -8.11 12.82 -12.54
N ASP A 341 -7.85 12.84 -11.23
CA ASP A 341 -6.61 13.29 -10.60
C ASP A 341 -5.55 12.20 -10.69
N TYR A 342 -5.15 11.83 -11.90
CA TYR A 342 -4.27 10.70 -12.15
C TYR A 342 -2.90 10.87 -11.49
N PRO A 343 -2.50 9.94 -10.60
CA PRO A 343 -1.18 10.00 -9.99
C PRO A 343 -0.08 9.73 -11.01
N GLU A 344 1.00 10.49 -10.91
CA GLU A 344 2.15 10.39 -11.81
C GLU A 344 3.45 10.24 -11.04
N TRP A 345 4.37 9.44 -11.59
CA TRP A 345 5.75 9.31 -11.12
C TRP A 345 6.72 9.40 -12.28
N GLU A 346 7.82 10.08 -12.07
CA GLU A 346 8.99 10.03 -12.94
C GLU A 346 9.85 8.81 -12.58
N LEU A 347 10.18 7.98 -13.57
CA LEU A 347 11.21 6.95 -13.44
C LEU A 347 12.54 7.53 -13.84
N GLY A 348 13.54 7.38 -12.99
CA GLY A 348 14.91 7.72 -13.29
C GLY A 348 15.87 6.63 -12.83
N VAL A 349 17.11 6.74 -13.27
CA VAL A 349 18.20 5.83 -12.89
C VAL A 349 19.44 6.61 -12.48
N GLN A 350 20.15 6.08 -11.49
CA GLN A 350 21.56 6.40 -11.27
C GLN A 350 22.38 5.43 -12.10
N VAL A 351 23.28 5.95 -12.93
CA VAL A 351 24.09 5.15 -13.86
C VAL A 351 25.55 5.15 -13.39
N ILE A 352 26.09 3.96 -13.18
CA ILE A 352 27.47 3.74 -12.76
C ILE A 352 28.16 2.92 -13.86
N PRO A 353 29.15 3.47 -14.56
CA PRO A 353 29.97 2.69 -15.50
C PRO A 353 30.59 1.47 -14.82
N GLU A 354 30.70 0.36 -15.52
CA GLU A 354 31.19 -0.89 -14.95
C GLU A 354 32.59 -0.77 -14.34
N ASP A 355 33.49 0.03 -14.96
CA ASP A 355 34.81 0.31 -14.44
C ASP A 355 34.83 1.15 -13.14
N LYS A 356 33.66 1.65 -12.71
CA LYS A 356 33.45 2.46 -11.50
C LYS A 356 32.74 1.68 -10.38
N GLU A 357 32.55 0.36 -10.52
CA GLU A 357 31.93 -0.48 -9.49
C GLU A 357 32.50 -0.25 -8.09
N HIS A 358 33.82 -0.10 -7.98
CA HIS A 358 34.56 0.08 -6.72
C HIS A 358 34.99 1.53 -6.47
N ALA A 359 34.39 2.51 -7.10
CA ALA A 359 34.76 3.93 -6.98
C ALA A 359 34.27 4.60 -5.68
N PHE A 360 33.42 3.93 -4.91
CA PHE A 360 32.82 4.46 -3.70
C PHE A 360 33.46 3.87 -2.44
N ASP A 361 33.27 4.54 -1.31
CA ASP A 361 33.68 4.04 0.02
C ASP A 361 32.71 3.00 0.61
N PHE A 362 31.72 2.58 -0.18
CA PHE A 362 30.76 1.51 0.09
C PHE A 362 30.60 0.63 -1.15
N ASP A 363 30.09 -0.58 -0.95
CA ASP A 363 29.81 -1.51 -2.04
C ASP A 363 28.41 -1.23 -2.62
N ILE A 364 28.32 -1.02 -3.96
CA ILE A 364 27.06 -0.77 -4.65
C ILE A 364 26.14 -1.99 -4.74
N LEU A 365 26.68 -3.19 -4.48
CA LEU A 365 25.93 -4.45 -4.41
C LEU A 365 25.35 -4.72 -3.02
N ASP A 366 25.71 -3.91 -2.01
CA ASP A 366 25.13 -4.01 -0.68
C ASP A 366 23.72 -3.40 -0.66
N PRO A 367 22.64 -4.20 -0.48
CA PRO A 367 21.27 -3.70 -0.49
C PRO A 367 20.93 -2.82 0.72
N THR A 368 21.84 -2.66 1.68
CA THR A 368 21.69 -1.70 2.79
C THR A 368 22.29 -0.34 2.47
N LYS A 369 22.81 -0.14 1.26
CA LYS A 369 23.45 1.09 0.81
C LYS A 369 22.64 1.78 -0.29
N LEU A 370 22.60 3.10 -0.21
CA LEU A 370 22.13 3.98 -1.29
C LEU A 370 23.32 4.74 -1.89
N ILE A 371 23.13 5.29 -3.07
CA ILE A 371 24.10 6.20 -3.68
C ILE A 371 23.56 7.62 -3.54
N PRO A 372 24.22 8.52 -2.79
CA PRO A 372 23.82 9.92 -2.71
C PRO A 372 23.76 10.57 -4.09
N GLU A 373 22.75 11.39 -4.34
CA GLU A 373 22.57 12.06 -5.65
C GLU A 373 23.70 13.03 -5.98
N GLU A 374 24.43 13.50 -4.97
CA GLU A 374 25.61 14.32 -5.11
C GLU A 374 26.80 13.55 -5.71
N LEU A 375 26.83 12.24 -5.58
CA LEU A 375 27.84 11.38 -6.17
C LEU A 375 27.45 10.92 -7.57
N VAL A 376 26.20 10.49 -7.72
CA VAL A 376 25.64 10.05 -9.00
C VAL A 376 24.23 10.65 -9.15
N PRO A 377 24.05 11.64 -10.01
CA PRO A 377 22.73 12.22 -10.22
C PRO A 377 21.77 11.23 -10.86
N ILE A 378 20.47 11.43 -10.63
CA ILE A 378 19.44 10.62 -11.26
C ILE A 378 19.16 11.15 -12.67
N THR A 379 19.30 10.31 -13.68
CA THR A 379 18.92 10.56 -15.08
C THR A 379 17.44 10.16 -15.26
N PRO A 380 16.54 11.10 -15.63
CA PRO A 380 15.16 10.79 -15.91
C PRO A 380 15.02 9.90 -17.15
N LEU A 381 14.19 8.85 -17.06
CA LEU A 381 13.90 7.96 -18.20
C LEU A 381 12.52 8.22 -18.80
N GLY A 382 11.52 8.48 -17.98
CA GLY A 382 10.16 8.63 -18.44
C GLY A 382 9.18 8.78 -17.29
N LYS A 383 7.88 8.82 -17.60
CA LYS A 383 6.82 8.95 -16.61
C LYS A 383 5.83 7.80 -16.64
N MET A 384 5.35 7.42 -15.47
CA MET A 384 4.22 6.53 -15.27
C MET A 384 3.00 7.34 -14.84
N VAL A 385 1.85 7.05 -15.45
CA VAL A 385 0.55 7.62 -15.09
C VAL A 385 -0.41 6.48 -14.77
N LEU A 386 -1.03 6.50 -13.61
CA LEU A 386 -2.08 5.55 -13.24
C LEU A 386 -3.45 6.20 -13.47
N ASN A 387 -4.19 5.71 -14.44
CA ASN A 387 -5.41 6.36 -14.94
C ASN A 387 -6.64 5.48 -14.99
N ARG A 388 -6.56 4.24 -14.42
CA ARG A 388 -7.69 3.35 -14.35
C ARG A 388 -7.63 2.43 -13.14
N ASN A 389 -8.72 2.37 -12.38
CA ASN A 389 -8.92 1.41 -11.31
C ASN A 389 -9.17 -0.01 -11.86
N PRO A 390 -8.85 -1.07 -11.09
CA PRO A 390 -9.21 -2.44 -11.46
C PRO A 390 -10.74 -2.62 -11.46
N ASP A 391 -11.24 -3.45 -12.36
CA ASP A 391 -12.67 -3.81 -12.41
C ASP A 391 -13.02 -4.84 -11.34
N ASN A 392 -12.06 -5.73 -10.99
CA ASN A 392 -12.24 -6.73 -9.95
C ASN A 392 -10.97 -6.89 -9.13
N PHE A 393 -11.10 -6.65 -7.82
CA PHE A 393 -9.96 -6.66 -6.90
C PHE A 393 -9.28 -8.02 -6.82
N PHE A 394 -10.05 -9.13 -6.76
CA PHE A 394 -9.48 -10.47 -6.70
C PHE A 394 -8.75 -10.82 -8.01
N ALA A 395 -9.42 -10.67 -9.13
CA ALA A 395 -8.89 -11.06 -10.43
C ALA A 395 -7.63 -10.28 -10.83
N GLU A 396 -7.54 -9.00 -10.44
CA GLU A 396 -6.50 -8.10 -10.92
C GLU A 396 -5.46 -7.75 -9.83
N VAL A 397 -5.86 -7.58 -8.56
CA VAL A 397 -4.96 -7.17 -7.47
C VAL A 397 -4.47 -8.35 -6.64
N GLU A 398 -5.36 -9.31 -6.32
CA GLU A 398 -4.95 -10.50 -5.56
C GLU A 398 -4.18 -11.50 -6.43
N GLN A 399 -4.61 -11.73 -7.66
CA GLN A 399 -3.99 -12.70 -8.56
C GLN A 399 -2.76 -12.20 -9.30
N VAL A 400 -2.45 -10.89 -9.30
CA VAL A 400 -1.22 -10.42 -9.93
C VAL A 400 0.03 -10.99 -9.25
N ALA A 401 0.95 -11.48 -10.07
CA ALA A 401 2.23 -12.05 -9.67
C ALA A 401 3.37 -11.17 -10.18
N PHE A 402 4.20 -10.67 -9.26
CA PHE A 402 5.43 -9.94 -9.58
C PHE A 402 6.64 -10.82 -9.29
N CYS A 403 7.70 -10.66 -10.08
CA CYS A 403 8.99 -11.28 -9.84
C CYS A 403 10.12 -10.37 -10.36
N PRO A 404 11.13 -10.02 -9.55
CA PRO A 404 12.32 -9.30 -10.04
C PRO A 404 13.05 -10.02 -11.16
N GLY A 405 12.83 -11.34 -11.31
CA GLY A 405 13.36 -12.16 -12.39
C GLY A 405 12.66 -11.97 -13.73
N HIS A 406 11.54 -11.24 -13.80
CA HIS A 406 10.90 -10.89 -15.07
C HIS A 406 11.62 -9.66 -15.63
N ILE A 407 12.53 -9.90 -16.58
CA ILE A 407 13.30 -8.87 -17.29
C ILE A 407 13.14 -9.02 -18.80
N VAL A 408 13.58 -8.02 -19.53
CA VAL A 408 13.57 -7.97 -21.01
C VAL A 408 14.98 -7.76 -21.54
N PRO A 409 15.27 -8.01 -22.82
CA PRO A 409 16.58 -7.74 -23.39
C PRO A 409 17.06 -6.32 -23.09
N GLY A 410 18.31 -6.19 -22.66
CA GLY A 410 18.91 -4.91 -22.28
C GLY A 410 18.81 -4.55 -20.80
N ILE A 411 18.15 -5.37 -19.98
CA ILE A 411 18.17 -5.29 -18.52
C ILE A 411 18.67 -6.63 -17.99
N ASP A 412 19.61 -6.60 -17.02
CA ASP A 412 20.17 -7.81 -16.43
C ASP A 412 20.44 -7.64 -14.92
N PHE A 413 20.81 -8.72 -14.28
CA PHE A 413 21.03 -8.79 -12.84
C PHE A 413 22.46 -8.42 -12.47
N SER A 414 22.64 -8.06 -11.21
CA SER A 414 23.94 -7.93 -10.56
C SER A 414 24.16 -9.08 -9.58
N ASN A 415 25.35 -9.11 -8.96
CA ASN A 415 25.71 -10.08 -7.94
C ASN A 415 25.23 -9.68 -6.52
N ASP A 416 24.27 -8.76 -6.40
CA ASP A 416 23.61 -8.45 -5.12
C ASP A 416 23.03 -9.73 -4.51
N PRO A 417 23.50 -10.19 -3.33
CA PRO A 417 23.11 -11.48 -2.78
C PRO A 417 21.66 -11.53 -2.32
N LEU A 418 21.05 -10.38 -2.02
CA LEU A 418 19.62 -10.32 -1.73
C LEU A 418 18.77 -10.39 -3.02
N LEU A 419 19.20 -9.72 -4.10
CA LEU A 419 18.54 -9.82 -5.41
C LEU A 419 18.53 -11.27 -5.89
N GLN A 420 19.67 -11.97 -5.83
CA GLN A 420 19.80 -13.36 -6.28
C GLN A 420 18.77 -14.29 -5.58
N GLY A 421 18.57 -14.14 -4.27
CA GLY A 421 17.54 -14.91 -3.56
C GLY A 421 16.12 -14.55 -3.96
N ARG A 422 15.86 -13.28 -4.32
CA ARG A 422 14.55 -12.82 -4.79
C ARG A 422 14.16 -13.41 -6.15
N LEU A 423 15.14 -13.69 -7.02
CA LEU A 423 14.89 -14.31 -8.33
C LEU A 423 14.21 -15.69 -8.21
N PHE A 424 14.53 -16.43 -7.16
CA PHE A 424 13.90 -17.71 -6.85
C PHE A 424 12.58 -17.54 -6.06
N SER A 425 12.63 -16.81 -4.96
CA SER A 425 11.55 -16.75 -3.95
C SER A 425 10.20 -16.30 -4.53
N TYR A 426 10.19 -15.31 -5.43
CA TYR A 426 8.95 -14.78 -5.99
C TYR A 426 8.22 -15.76 -6.89
N THR A 427 8.94 -16.58 -7.65
CA THR A 427 8.33 -17.63 -8.46
C THR A 427 7.85 -18.79 -7.59
N ASP A 428 8.67 -19.21 -6.62
CA ASP A 428 8.36 -20.32 -5.72
C ASP A 428 7.06 -20.07 -4.93
N THR A 429 6.93 -18.92 -4.32
CA THR A 429 5.73 -18.57 -3.56
C THR A 429 4.45 -18.50 -4.41
N GLN A 430 4.55 -18.08 -5.68
CA GLN A 430 3.38 -18.01 -6.57
C GLN A 430 2.84 -19.40 -6.95
N ILE A 431 3.68 -20.42 -7.03
CA ILE A 431 3.25 -21.79 -7.34
C ILE A 431 2.19 -22.27 -6.33
N SER A 432 2.45 -22.12 -5.04
CA SER A 432 1.47 -22.52 -4.02
C SER A 432 0.33 -21.50 -3.88
N ARG A 433 0.64 -20.22 -3.92
CA ARG A 433 -0.35 -19.16 -3.72
C ARG A 433 -1.40 -19.09 -4.83
N LEU A 434 -1.00 -19.28 -6.07
CA LEU A 434 -1.86 -19.17 -7.26
C LEU A 434 -2.23 -20.53 -7.88
N GLY A 435 -1.94 -21.62 -7.19
CA GLY A 435 -2.46 -22.95 -7.50
C GLY A 435 -1.72 -23.70 -8.59
N GLY A 436 -0.46 -23.39 -8.87
CA GLY A 436 0.37 -24.19 -9.80
C GLY A 436 1.29 -23.34 -10.68
N PRO A 437 2.17 -23.99 -11.47
CA PRO A 437 3.18 -23.33 -12.29
C PRO A 437 2.58 -22.53 -13.45
N ASN A 438 1.32 -22.74 -13.79
CA ASN A 438 0.63 -22.00 -14.86
C ASN A 438 0.03 -20.65 -14.38
N PHE A 439 0.46 -20.09 -13.26
CA PHE A 439 -0.03 -18.81 -12.75
C PHE A 439 0.16 -17.63 -13.72
N HIS A 440 1.13 -17.73 -14.64
CA HIS A 440 1.34 -16.78 -15.73
C HIS A 440 0.22 -16.79 -16.78
N GLN A 441 -0.64 -17.83 -16.82
CA GLN A 441 -1.82 -17.87 -17.67
C GLN A 441 -3.05 -17.16 -17.07
N LEU A 442 -3.01 -16.75 -15.79
CA LEU A 442 -4.03 -15.88 -15.23
C LEU A 442 -4.06 -14.56 -16.01
N PRO A 443 -5.23 -14.06 -16.40
CA PRO A 443 -5.35 -12.94 -17.34
C PRO A 443 -4.48 -11.73 -17.00
N ILE A 444 -4.44 -11.33 -15.73
CA ILE A 444 -3.63 -10.17 -15.29
C ILE A 444 -2.13 -10.40 -15.48
N ASN A 445 -1.65 -11.64 -15.41
CA ASN A 445 -0.24 -11.98 -15.50
C ASN A 445 0.23 -12.26 -16.94
N GLN A 446 -0.71 -12.49 -17.88
CA GLN A 446 -0.36 -12.77 -19.27
C GLN A 446 0.41 -11.59 -19.90
N PRO A 447 1.54 -11.83 -20.58
CA PRO A 447 2.18 -10.81 -21.40
C PRO A 447 1.30 -10.45 -22.61
N LEU A 448 1.64 -9.35 -23.27
CA LEU A 448 1.03 -8.99 -24.56
C LEU A 448 1.63 -9.79 -25.73
N THR A 449 2.86 -10.25 -25.55
CA THR A 449 3.53 -11.14 -26.48
C THR A 449 2.96 -12.54 -26.44
N PRO A 450 2.87 -13.24 -27.58
CA PRO A 450 2.45 -14.63 -27.60
C PRO A 450 3.41 -15.54 -26.81
N LEU A 451 2.85 -16.47 -26.02
CA LEU A 451 3.64 -17.46 -25.29
C LEU A 451 3.79 -18.74 -26.10
N HIS A 452 4.99 -19.01 -26.58
CA HIS A 452 5.35 -20.26 -27.28
C HIS A 452 6.57 -20.88 -26.61
N ASN A 453 6.39 -22.00 -25.95
CA ASN A 453 7.46 -22.77 -25.30
C ASN A 453 7.12 -24.26 -25.25
N ASN A 454 8.04 -25.08 -24.76
CA ASN A 454 7.85 -26.52 -24.61
C ASN A 454 7.30 -26.93 -23.23
N GLN A 455 6.86 -25.97 -22.42
CA GLN A 455 6.22 -26.24 -21.12
C GLN A 455 4.82 -26.82 -21.34
N ARG A 456 4.49 -27.89 -20.62
CA ARG A 456 3.26 -28.67 -20.81
C ARG A 456 2.56 -28.94 -19.48
N ASP A 457 1.26 -29.17 -19.59
CA ASP A 457 0.41 -29.74 -18.57
C ASP A 457 0.39 -28.95 -17.25
N ALA A 458 0.25 -29.62 -16.12
CA ALA A 458 0.08 -29.09 -14.77
C ALA A 458 -1.26 -28.36 -14.53
N MET A 459 -1.54 -28.07 -13.26
CA MET A 459 -2.80 -27.45 -12.82
C MET A 459 -3.06 -26.13 -13.53
N HIS A 460 -4.32 -25.91 -13.89
CA HIS A 460 -4.83 -24.68 -14.52
C HIS A 460 -4.26 -24.38 -15.91
N ARG A 461 -3.71 -25.40 -16.62
CA ARG A 461 -3.35 -25.24 -18.03
C ARG A 461 -4.60 -24.91 -18.83
N SER A 462 -4.66 -23.73 -19.44
CA SER A 462 -5.80 -23.27 -20.24
C SER A 462 -5.51 -23.26 -21.75
N THR A 463 -4.25 -23.37 -22.14
CA THR A 463 -3.82 -23.41 -23.53
C THR A 463 -3.95 -24.83 -24.09
N VAL A 464 -4.46 -24.97 -25.30
CA VAL A 464 -4.49 -26.24 -26.06
C VAL A 464 -3.31 -26.23 -27.04
N ASP A 465 -2.22 -26.86 -26.62
CA ASP A 465 -1.02 -26.96 -27.45
C ASP A 465 -1.22 -28.03 -28.55
N LYS A 466 -0.91 -27.66 -29.78
CA LYS A 466 -0.99 -28.57 -30.92
C LYS A 466 0.39 -29.18 -31.22
N GLY A 467 0.40 -30.35 -31.84
CA GLY A 467 1.63 -31.01 -32.26
C GLY A 467 1.98 -32.25 -31.44
N ARG A 468 2.96 -32.99 -31.89
CA ARG A 468 3.41 -34.28 -31.33
C ARG A 468 4.66 -34.13 -30.44
N ALA A 469 5.46 -33.09 -30.72
CA ALA A 469 6.71 -32.84 -30.03
C ALA A 469 6.54 -31.67 -29.05
N SER A 470 7.04 -31.85 -27.81
CA SER A 470 7.11 -30.83 -26.76
C SER A 470 8.53 -30.72 -26.19
N TYR A 471 9.51 -30.95 -27.05
CA TYR A 471 10.93 -30.95 -26.71
C TYR A 471 11.75 -30.43 -27.88
N GLU A 472 12.92 -29.93 -27.59
CA GLU A 472 13.91 -29.44 -28.56
C GLU A 472 15.28 -30.05 -28.24
N PRO A 473 16.10 -30.42 -29.21
CA PRO A 473 15.78 -30.52 -30.65
C PRO A 473 14.89 -31.73 -30.98
N ASN A 474 14.10 -31.62 -32.02
CA ASN A 474 13.35 -32.77 -32.57
C ASN A 474 13.38 -32.79 -34.11
N SER A 475 13.08 -33.95 -34.69
CA SER A 475 13.05 -34.17 -36.15
C SER A 475 11.71 -34.68 -36.66
N ILE A 476 10.70 -34.80 -35.76
CA ILE A 476 9.43 -35.48 -36.10
C ILE A 476 8.26 -34.53 -36.31
N ASP A 477 8.38 -33.31 -35.88
CA ASP A 477 7.34 -32.29 -36.01
C ASP A 477 7.99 -30.94 -36.34
N GLY A 478 7.72 -30.39 -37.49
CA GLY A 478 8.32 -29.14 -37.97
C GLY A 478 7.81 -27.87 -37.31
N GLY A 479 7.01 -27.99 -36.25
CA GLY A 479 6.24 -26.88 -35.67
C GLY A 479 6.61 -26.44 -34.24
N TRP A 480 7.81 -26.72 -33.77
CA TRP A 480 8.23 -26.27 -32.41
C TRP A 480 8.68 -24.81 -32.38
N PRO A 481 8.63 -24.14 -31.22
CA PRO A 481 9.22 -22.83 -31.02
C PRO A 481 10.72 -22.85 -31.31
N LYS A 482 11.25 -21.77 -31.92
CA LYS A 482 12.68 -21.66 -32.25
C LYS A 482 13.34 -20.57 -31.42
N GLU A 483 14.61 -20.79 -31.12
CA GLU A 483 15.49 -19.76 -30.56
C GLU A 483 15.55 -18.53 -31.47
N THR A 484 15.62 -17.34 -30.84
CA THR A 484 15.83 -16.09 -31.57
C THR A 484 17.24 -15.59 -31.19
N PRO A 485 18.16 -15.48 -32.16
CA PRO A 485 19.49 -14.95 -31.87
C PRO A 485 19.44 -13.54 -31.28
N PRO A 486 20.43 -13.17 -30.45
CA PRO A 486 20.55 -11.81 -29.95
C PRO A 486 20.69 -10.81 -31.12
N ALA A 487 20.01 -9.67 -30.97
CA ALA A 487 20.12 -8.57 -31.94
C ALA A 487 19.92 -7.22 -31.24
N ALA A 488 20.27 -6.14 -31.93
CA ALA A 488 20.06 -4.77 -31.42
C ALA A 488 18.59 -4.43 -31.22
N GLN A 489 17.70 -5.03 -32.03
CA GLN A 489 16.23 -4.89 -31.94
C GLN A 489 15.59 -6.25 -32.17
N ASP A 490 14.51 -6.53 -31.44
CA ASP A 490 13.68 -7.72 -31.55
C ASP A 490 14.48 -9.06 -31.45
N GLY A 491 15.65 -9.02 -30.81
CA GLY A 491 16.49 -10.18 -30.54
C GLY A 491 16.12 -10.93 -29.28
N GLY A 492 16.58 -12.18 -29.17
CA GLY A 492 16.44 -12.96 -27.94
C GLY A 492 17.25 -12.35 -26.79
N PHE A 493 16.85 -12.71 -25.56
CA PHE A 493 17.59 -12.33 -24.36
C PHE A 493 18.96 -13.02 -24.34
N GLU A 494 19.98 -12.27 -23.96
CA GLU A 494 21.33 -12.73 -23.71
C GLU A 494 21.81 -12.14 -22.40
N SER A 495 22.30 -13.01 -21.51
CA SER A 495 22.91 -12.57 -20.24
C SER A 495 24.24 -11.88 -20.51
N TYR A 496 24.51 -10.83 -19.74
CA TYR A 496 25.79 -10.15 -19.79
C TYR A 496 26.95 -11.10 -19.38
N PRO A 497 27.99 -11.28 -20.23
CA PRO A 497 29.08 -12.22 -19.98
C PRO A 497 30.07 -11.67 -18.95
N GLU A 498 29.70 -11.68 -17.68
CA GLU A 498 30.53 -11.22 -16.57
C GLU A 498 31.62 -12.25 -16.24
N ARG A 499 32.87 -11.79 -16.11
CA ARG A 499 33.96 -12.64 -15.66
C ARG A 499 33.94 -12.76 -14.12
N ILE A 500 33.90 -14.00 -13.62
CA ILE A 500 34.03 -14.32 -12.20
C ILE A 500 35.38 -15.04 -11.98
N ASP A 501 36.24 -14.47 -11.15
CA ASP A 501 37.55 -15.08 -10.79
C ASP A 501 37.64 -15.17 -9.26
N ALA A 502 37.03 -16.20 -8.68
CA ALA A 502 36.93 -16.39 -7.24
C ALA A 502 36.71 -17.85 -6.83
N HIS A 503 36.97 -18.17 -5.57
CA HIS A 503 36.64 -19.45 -4.96
C HIS A 503 35.16 -19.46 -4.48
N LYS A 504 34.50 -20.62 -4.58
CA LYS A 504 33.19 -20.83 -3.96
C LYS A 504 33.36 -20.97 -2.46
N ILE A 505 32.97 -19.96 -1.71
CA ILE A 505 33.08 -19.89 -0.25
C ILE A 505 31.75 -19.48 0.37
N ARG A 506 31.58 -19.73 1.68
CA ARG A 506 30.44 -19.25 2.46
C ARG A 506 30.92 -18.17 3.41
N GLU A 507 31.03 -16.96 2.89
CA GLU A 507 31.60 -15.84 3.62
C GLU A 507 30.95 -14.54 3.11
N ARG A 508 30.82 -13.53 3.97
CA ARG A 508 30.36 -12.19 3.59
C ARG A 508 31.56 -11.33 3.26
N SER A 509 31.46 -10.52 2.20
CA SER A 509 32.53 -9.59 1.83
C SER A 509 32.79 -8.57 2.95
N GLU A 510 34.06 -8.25 3.18
CA GLU A 510 34.48 -7.19 4.10
C GLU A 510 33.96 -5.81 3.64
N SER A 511 33.74 -5.60 2.33
CA SER A 511 33.12 -4.39 1.77
C SER A 511 31.73 -4.10 2.32
N PHE A 512 31.04 -5.11 2.88
CA PHE A 512 29.72 -4.99 3.50
C PHE A 512 29.78 -4.68 5.01
N SER A 513 30.96 -4.51 5.61
CA SER A 513 31.15 -4.41 7.07
C SER A 513 30.74 -3.06 7.69
N ASP A 514 30.57 -2.02 6.89
CA ASP A 514 30.13 -0.72 7.40
C ASP A 514 28.58 -0.65 7.50
N HIS A 515 28.08 -0.70 8.72
CA HIS A 515 26.64 -0.72 8.98
C HIS A 515 26.07 0.64 9.44
N PHE A 516 26.90 1.63 9.79
CA PHE A 516 26.45 2.82 10.48
C PHE A 516 26.65 4.14 9.71
N SER A 517 27.61 4.22 8.81
CA SER A 517 27.94 5.49 8.15
C SER A 517 26.80 6.07 7.36
N GLN A 518 26.06 5.25 6.59
CA GLN A 518 24.91 5.74 5.82
C GLN A 518 23.66 5.95 6.69
N ALA A 519 23.48 5.22 7.79
CA ALA A 519 22.46 5.53 8.77
C ALA A 519 22.69 6.92 9.40
N ARG A 520 23.95 7.26 9.65
CA ARG A 520 24.36 8.60 10.11
C ARG A 520 24.15 9.65 9.02
N LEU A 521 24.54 9.38 7.77
CA LEU A 521 24.26 10.27 6.64
C LEU A 521 22.77 10.60 6.57
N PHE A 522 21.91 9.58 6.68
CA PHE A 522 20.47 9.78 6.66
C PHE A 522 20.01 10.69 7.80
N PHE A 523 20.38 10.38 9.06
CA PHE A 523 20.00 11.18 10.21
C PHE A 523 20.50 12.63 10.12
N ASN A 524 21.75 12.84 9.71
CA ASN A 524 22.33 14.17 9.52
C ASN A 524 21.65 14.98 8.42
N SER A 525 21.08 14.30 7.41
CA SER A 525 20.40 14.94 6.28
C SER A 525 18.99 15.43 6.64
N MET A 526 18.42 14.93 7.72
CA MET A 526 17.07 15.27 8.16
C MET A 526 17.00 16.71 8.68
N SER A 527 15.85 17.37 8.45
CA SER A 527 15.49 18.63 9.11
C SER A 527 15.28 18.41 10.62
N THR A 528 15.22 19.50 11.38
CA THR A 528 15.05 19.42 12.84
C THR A 528 13.79 18.64 13.24
N HIS A 529 12.65 18.91 12.61
CA HIS A 529 11.41 18.20 12.94
C HIS A 529 11.48 16.72 12.55
N GLU A 530 12.10 16.36 11.43
CA GLU A 530 12.28 14.96 11.03
C GLU A 530 13.18 14.20 12.02
N GLN A 531 14.24 14.83 12.54
CA GLN A 531 15.08 14.24 13.61
C GLN A 531 14.29 14.02 14.91
N GLU A 532 13.45 15.00 15.29
CA GLU A 532 12.57 14.88 16.46
C GLU A 532 11.56 13.72 16.29
N HIS A 533 11.00 13.56 15.09
CA HIS A 533 10.09 12.46 14.79
C HIS A 533 10.79 11.09 14.84
N ILE A 534 12.02 10.98 14.37
CA ILE A 534 12.82 9.76 14.48
C ILE A 534 13.05 9.40 15.95
N ILE A 535 13.45 10.38 16.79
CA ILE A 535 13.64 10.16 18.23
C ILE A 535 12.33 9.71 18.90
N ALA A 536 11.22 10.38 18.58
CA ALA A 536 9.91 10.04 19.12
C ALA A 536 9.46 8.62 18.67
N ALA A 537 9.71 8.25 17.42
CA ALA A 537 9.37 6.93 16.88
C ALA A 537 10.18 5.81 17.56
N TYR A 538 11.49 5.95 17.70
CA TYR A 538 12.30 5.01 18.47
C TYR A 538 11.84 4.89 19.92
N SER A 539 11.56 6.00 20.56
CA SER A 539 11.08 6.02 21.96
C SER A 539 9.74 5.32 22.10
N PHE A 540 8.82 5.57 21.17
CA PHE A 540 7.49 4.96 21.16
C PHE A 540 7.55 3.45 20.94
N GLU A 541 8.29 3.00 19.90
CA GLU A 541 8.34 1.57 19.54
C GLU A 541 9.16 0.77 20.55
N LEU A 542 10.32 1.26 20.98
CA LEU A 542 11.13 0.61 22.03
C LEU A 542 10.44 0.64 23.41
N GLY A 543 9.57 1.62 23.66
CA GLY A 543 8.77 1.68 24.88
C GLY A 543 7.78 0.52 25.04
N LYS A 544 7.47 -0.20 23.95
CA LYS A 544 6.61 -1.39 23.96
C LYS A 544 7.39 -2.69 24.16
N VAL A 545 8.72 -2.65 24.06
CA VAL A 545 9.59 -3.82 24.26
C VAL A 545 9.62 -4.15 25.75
N GLU A 546 9.26 -5.36 26.13
CA GLU A 546 9.19 -5.78 27.53
C GLU A 546 10.57 -5.95 28.14
N ARG A 547 11.52 -6.52 27.37
CA ARG A 547 12.86 -6.86 27.86
C ARG A 547 13.81 -5.68 27.80
N GLU A 548 14.19 -5.17 28.97
CA GLU A 548 15.09 -4.00 29.10
C GLU A 548 16.43 -4.21 28.38
N PHE A 549 17.00 -5.42 28.42
CA PHE A 549 18.30 -5.66 27.78
C PHE A 549 18.26 -5.50 26.25
N ILE A 550 17.11 -5.76 25.59
CA ILE A 550 16.92 -5.50 24.16
C ILE A 550 16.92 -3.99 23.91
N ARG A 551 16.16 -3.22 24.70
CA ARG A 551 16.15 -1.75 24.62
C ARG A 551 17.53 -1.17 24.83
N ALA A 552 18.24 -1.66 25.87
CA ALA A 552 19.61 -1.21 26.19
C ALA A 552 20.60 -1.55 25.07
N ARG A 553 20.54 -2.72 24.46
CA ARG A 553 21.37 -3.11 23.33
C ARG A 553 21.12 -2.22 22.12
N GLN A 554 19.84 -1.97 21.77
CA GLN A 554 19.48 -1.09 20.65
C GLN A 554 20.05 0.32 20.85
N VAL A 555 19.95 0.87 22.08
CA VAL A 555 20.46 2.21 22.40
C VAL A 555 22.00 2.25 22.38
N ASN A 556 22.67 1.29 23.03
CA ASN A 556 24.11 1.36 23.26
C ASN A 556 24.95 0.84 22.07
N GLU A 557 24.45 -0.17 21.34
CA GLU A 557 25.23 -0.84 20.31
C GLU A 557 24.80 -0.45 18.89
N ILE A 558 23.58 0.07 18.72
CA ILE A 558 23.09 0.52 17.41
C ILE A 558 23.00 2.04 17.35
N LEU A 559 22.11 2.66 18.16
CA LEU A 559 21.87 4.10 18.07
C LEU A 559 23.11 4.94 18.41
N ALA A 560 23.88 4.55 19.41
CA ALA A 560 25.12 5.25 19.80
C ALA A 560 26.21 5.22 18.70
N ASN A 561 26.15 4.26 17.79
CA ASN A 561 27.02 4.17 16.62
C ASN A 561 26.51 4.99 15.43
N ILE A 562 25.21 5.31 15.39
CA ILE A 562 24.62 6.21 14.39
C ILE A 562 24.87 7.66 14.82
N ASP A 563 24.28 8.07 15.95
CA ASP A 563 24.42 9.41 16.52
C ASP A 563 24.26 9.37 18.06
N LEU A 564 25.22 9.94 18.76
CA LEU A 564 25.24 9.91 20.21
C LEU A 564 24.14 10.79 20.84
N GLY A 565 23.75 11.87 20.18
CA GLY A 565 22.65 12.75 20.61
C GLY A 565 21.31 12.03 20.51
N LEU A 566 21.04 11.39 19.38
CA LEU A 566 19.88 10.51 19.17
C LEU A 566 19.81 9.42 20.26
N ALA A 567 20.90 8.69 20.47
CA ALA A 567 20.94 7.60 21.44
C ALA A 567 20.68 8.07 22.89
N LYS A 568 21.25 9.22 23.30
CA LYS A 568 21.05 9.79 24.63
C LYS A 568 19.59 10.19 24.86
N ARG A 569 18.97 10.82 23.89
CA ARG A 569 17.58 11.27 23.99
C ARG A 569 16.60 10.10 24.01
N VAL A 570 16.85 9.07 23.21
CA VAL A 570 16.03 7.83 23.25
C VAL A 570 16.22 7.13 24.60
N ALA A 571 17.47 7.04 25.12
CA ALA A 571 17.73 6.47 26.44
C ALA A 571 16.95 7.20 27.55
N GLU A 572 17.01 8.54 27.56
CA GLU A 572 16.28 9.39 28.52
C GLU A 572 14.77 9.10 28.46
N ASN A 573 14.18 9.06 27.27
CA ASN A 573 12.75 8.79 27.08
C ASN A 573 12.34 7.37 27.53
N LEU A 574 13.28 6.41 27.52
CA LEU A 574 13.07 5.03 27.95
C LEU A 574 13.44 4.78 29.43
N GLY A 575 13.95 5.78 30.14
CA GLY A 575 14.45 5.63 31.51
C GLY A 575 15.73 4.79 31.61
N LEU A 576 16.53 4.72 30.54
CA LEU A 576 17.78 3.96 30.47
C LEU A 576 19.00 4.86 30.74
N PRO A 577 20.12 4.29 31.22
CA PRO A 577 21.39 5.01 31.31
C PRO A 577 21.83 5.53 29.93
N ALA A 578 22.19 6.82 29.86
CA ALA A 578 22.65 7.43 28.61
C ALA A 578 24.02 6.87 28.17
N PRO A 579 24.21 6.48 26.90
CA PRO A 579 25.49 6.03 26.39
C PRO A 579 26.53 7.16 26.43
N LYS A 580 27.77 6.81 26.74
CA LYS A 580 28.89 7.78 26.80
C LYS A 580 29.61 7.93 25.46
N LYS A 581 29.66 6.87 24.68
CA LYS A 581 30.33 6.81 23.36
C LYS A 581 29.75 5.65 22.53
N GLY A 582 29.95 5.70 21.21
CA GLY A 582 29.73 4.52 20.35
C GLY A 582 30.76 3.44 20.58
N THR A 583 30.47 2.24 20.12
CA THR A 583 31.35 1.04 20.20
C THR A 583 32.21 0.86 18.93
N VAL A 584 31.79 1.47 17.83
CA VAL A 584 32.49 1.41 16.52
C VAL A 584 33.05 2.79 16.18
N PRO A 585 34.25 2.87 15.57
CA PRO A 585 34.80 4.13 15.08
C PRO A 585 33.90 4.80 14.05
N VAL A 586 33.71 6.10 14.19
CA VAL A 586 32.97 6.89 13.23
C VAL A 586 33.74 6.99 11.92
N ARG A 587 33.15 6.46 10.84
CA ARG A 587 33.65 6.74 9.47
C ARG A 587 32.94 7.99 8.94
N LYS A 588 33.69 8.86 8.28
CA LYS A 588 33.10 10.02 7.60
C LYS A 588 32.52 9.55 6.27
N THR A 589 31.32 10.02 5.96
CA THR A 589 30.74 9.84 4.62
C THR A 589 31.02 11.07 3.76
N ALA A 590 31.16 10.88 2.49
CA ALA A 590 31.16 11.96 1.51
C ALA A 590 29.96 11.73 0.54
N PRO A 591 28.92 12.58 0.56
CA PRO A 591 28.73 13.79 1.40
C PRO A 591 28.38 13.46 2.87
N GLU A 592 28.58 14.40 3.79
CA GLU A 592 28.15 14.30 5.18
C GLU A 592 26.62 14.50 5.34
N ARG A 593 26.00 15.15 4.37
CA ARG A 593 24.55 15.39 4.24
C ARG A 593 24.13 15.32 2.78
N SER A 594 22.94 14.79 2.53
CA SER A 594 22.29 14.78 1.21
C SER A 594 20.89 15.38 1.33
N PRO A 595 20.65 16.61 0.82
CA PRO A 595 19.35 17.27 0.88
C PRO A 595 18.21 16.46 0.26
N ALA A 596 18.47 15.62 -0.73
CA ALA A 596 17.49 14.77 -1.38
C ALA A 596 16.90 13.69 -0.44
N LEU A 597 17.52 13.43 0.71
CA LEU A 597 17.03 12.46 1.69
C LEU A 597 15.93 13.04 2.60
N SER A 598 15.91 14.36 2.84
CA SER A 598 14.90 15.03 3.66
C SER A 598 13.62 15.30 2.87
N GLN A 599 12.47 14.90 3.38
CA GLN A 599 11.16 15.17 2.77
C GLN A 599 10.82 16.67 2.75
N ALA A 600 11.40 17.45 3.66
CA ALA A 600 11.23 18.91 3.67
C ALA A 600 11.65 19.56 2.34
N ASN A 601 12.54 18.93 1.59
CA ASN A 601 13.04 19.39 0.29
C ASN A 601 12.31 18.77 -0.92
N LEU A 602 11.30 17.91 -0.71
CA LEU A 602 10.68 17.10 -1.76
C LEU A 602 9.19 17.45 -1.99
N LEU A 603 8.72 18.56 -1.43
CA LEU A 603 7.36 19.05 -1.69
C LEU A 603 7.24 19.59 -3.12
N SER A 604 6.05 19.42 -3.74
CA SER A 604 5.76 20.00 -5.07
C SER A 604 5.67 21.53 -5.07
N GLY A 605 5.36 22.11 -3.89
CA GLY A 605 5.14 23.54 -3.75
C GLY A 605 3.79 24.05 -4.24
N ASP A 606 2.90 23.15 -4.69
CA ASP A 606 1.52 23.42 -5.08
C ASP A 606 0.51 22.72 -4.15
N ILE A 607 -0.78 22.90 -4.44
CA ILE A 607 -1.87 22.27 -3.66
C ILE A 607 -2.70 21.29 -4.51
N LYS A 608 -2.21 20.93 -5.68
CA LYS A 608 -2.91 20.01 -6.57
C LYS A 608 -3.30 18.74 -5.81
N THR A 609 -4.54 18.29 -5.98
CA THR A 609 -5.16 17.13 -5.32
C THR A 609 -5.32 17.20 -3.80
N ARG A 610 -4.99 18.34 -3.15
CA ARG A 610 -5.20 18.52 -1.70
C ARG A 610 -6.69 18.64 -1.38
N LYS A 611 -7.08 18.14 -0.19
CA LYS A 611 -8.47 18.09 0.28
C LYS A 611 -8.67 19.09 1.42
N VAL A 612 -9.62 20.00 1.28
CA VAL A 612 -9.95 21.03 2.29
C VAL A 612 -11.33 20.80 2.87
N ALA A 613 -11.45 20.72 4.20
CA ALA A 613 -12.74 20.67 4.90
C ALA A 613 -13.28 22.09 5.07
N ILE A 614 -14.54 22.33 4.72
CA ILE A 614 -15.28 23.55 5.01
C ILE A 614 -16.28 23.25 6.11
N LEU A 615 -16.13 23.82 7.30
CA LEU A 615 -17.06 23.59 8.42
C LEU A 615 -18.16 24.64 8.41
N ALA A 616 -19.41 24.23 8.36
CA ALA A 616 -20.54 25.14 8.30
C ALA A 616 -21.75 24.64 9.08
N ALA A 617 -22.50 25.57 9.64
CA ALA A 617 -23.82 25.35 10.19
C ALA A 617 -24.85 26.33 9.57
N ASN A 618 -26.13 26.26 9.97
CA ASN A 618 -27.15 27.16 9.45
C ASN A 618 -26.79 28.64 9.69
N GLY A 619 -27.00 29.47 8.69
CA GLY A 619 -26.66 30.87 8.70
C GLY A 619 -25.22 31.18 8.25
N VAL A 620 -24.58 30.25 7.54
CA VAL A 620 -23.21 30.39 7.01
C VAL A 620 -23.10 31.42 5.89
N ASP A 621 -21.94 32.04 5.74
CA ASP A 621 -21.60 32.89 4.58
C ASP A 621 -21.37 32.04 3.32
N GLY A 622 -22.40 31.96 2.47
CA GLY A 622 -22.35 31.20 1.21
C GLY A 622 -21.40 31.82 0.19
N ALA A 623 -21.17 33.12 0.21
CA ALA A 623 -20.26 33.78 -0.72
C ALA A 623 -18.81 33.41 -0.42
N ALA A 624 -18.43 33.34 0.86
CA ALA A 624 -17.10 32.87 1.27
C ALA A 624 -16.83 31.42 0.85
N ILE A 625 -17.84 30.53 0.94
CA ILE A 625 -17.72 29.13 0.46
C ILE A 625 -17.49 29.11 -1.04
N ALA A 626 -18.28 29.87 -1.81
CA ALA A 626 -18.15 29.91 -3.27
C ALA A 626 -16.79 30.45 -3.71
N ALA A 627 -16.30 31.51 -3.06
CA ALA A 627 -15.00 32.10 -3.34
C ALA A 627 -13.86 31.11 -3.06
N LEU A 628 -13.89 30.40 -1.92
CA LEU A 628 -12.90 29.38 -1.60
C LEU A 628 -12.93 28.22 -2.62
N LYS A 629 -14.11 27.62 -2.88
CA LYS A 629 -14.24 26.51 -3.83
C LYS A 629 -13.68 26.88 -5.20
N LYS A 630 -13.96 28.10 -5.66
CA LYS A 630 -13.41 28.63 -6.93
C LYS A 630 -11.89 28.74 -6.89
N ALA A 631 -11.32 29.29 -5.81
CA ALA A 631 -9.88 29.46 -5.67
C ALA A 631 -9.15 28.10 -5.61
N LEU A 632 -9.67 27.13 -4.85
CA LEU A 632 -9.10 25.79 -4.74
C LEU A 632 -9.17 25.03 -6.07
N ALA A 633 -10.31 25.09 -6.76
CA ALA A 633 -10.48 24.43 -8.07
C ALA A 633 -9.52 24.98 -9.12
N ALA A 634 -9.21 26.28 -9.09
CA ALA A 634 -8.22 26.89 -9.99
C ALA A 634 -6.80 26.35 -9.80
N GLU A 635 -6.50 25.87 -8.59
CA GLU A 635 -5.21 25.26 -8.22
C GLU A 635 -5.27 23.71 -8.22
N GLY A 636 -6.36 23.09 -8.70
CA GLY A 636 -6.55 21.64 -8.74
C GLY A 636 -6.75 20.98 -7.38
N ALA A 637 -7.19 21.74 -6.35
CA ALA A 637 -7.51 21.21 -5.04
C ALA A 637 -9.02 21.02 -4.86
N HIS A 638 -9.41 20.16 -3.93
CA HIS A 638 -10.80 19.78 -3.66
C HIS A 638 -11.28 20.31 -2.31
N ALA A 639 -12.57 20.69 -2.23
CA ALA A 639 -13.19 21.13 -1.00
C ALA A 639 -14.49 20.35 -0.77
N LYS A 640 -14.70 19.91 0.50
CA LYS A 640 -15.96 19.31 0.95
C LYS A 640 -16.61 20.18 2.01
N LEU A 641 -17.92 20.41 1.86
CA LEU A 641 -18.73 21.14 2.84
C LEU A 641 -19.21 20.16 3.90
N LEU A 642 -18.82 20.37 5.15
CA LEU A 642 -19.18 19.54 6.27
C LEU A 642 -20.12 20.29 7.21
N GLY A 643 -21.17 19.61 7.66
CA GLY A 643 -22.14 20.11 8.63
C GLY A 643 -22.12 19.33 9.94
N PRO A 644 -22.87 19.78 10.97
CA PRO A 644 -23.13 18.97 12.15
C PRO A 644 -23.84 17.64 11.83
N THR A 645 -24.63 17.64 10.76
CA THR A 645 -25.30 16.47 10.20
C THR A 645 -25.15 16.46 8.68
N SER A 646 -25.58 15.40 8.01
CA SER A 646 -25.61 15.35 6.53
C SER A 646 -26.81 16.08 5.90
N ALA A 647 -27.64 16.73 6.70
CA ALA A 647 -28.74 17.57 6.21
C ALA A 647 -28.21 18.87 5.58
N PRO A 648 -28.87 19.42 4.54
CA PRO A 648 -28.50 20.71 3.95
C PRO A 648 -28.45 21.81 5.00
N VAL A 649 -27.48 22.72 4.89
CA VAL A 649 -27.38 23.94 5.72
C VAL A 649 -27.93 25.15 4.95
N THR A 650 -28.47 26.12 5.68
CA THR A 650 -28.95 27.39 5.11
C THR A 650 -27.84 28.45 5.17
N THR A 651 -27.72 29.23 4.13
CA THR A 651 -26.85 30.41 4.12
C THR A 651 -27.45 31.59 4.89
N ALA A 652 -26.68 32.63 5.13
CA ALA A 652 -27.14 33.85 5.81
C ALA A 652 -28.22 34.57 4.97
N ASP A 653 -28.23 34.42 3.64
CA ASP A 653 -29.26 34.96 2.73
C ASP A 653 -30.44 33.98 2.47
N GLY A 654 -30.50 32.86 3.21
CA GLY A 654 -31.63 31.93 3.20
C GLY A 654 -31.57 30.83 2.14
N LYS A 655 -30.52 30.71 1.35
CA LYS A 655 -30.37 29.64 0.35
C LYS A 655 -29.95 28.33 1.02
N SER A 656 -30.43 27.21 0.45
CA SER A 656 -30.04 25.87 0.89
C SER A 656 -28.75 25.44 0.19
N LEU A 657 -27.78 24.90 0.97
CA LEU A 657 -26.55 24.28 0.48
C LEU A 657 -26.51 22.83 0.89
N ALA A 658 -26.30 21.93 -0.08
CA ALA A 658 -26.06 20.53 0.17
C ALA A 658 -24.75 20.35 0.94
N VAL A 659 -24.76 19.48 1.93
CA VAL A 659 -23.60 19.08 2.75
C VAL A 659 -23.05 17.78 2.19
N ASP A 660 -21.74 17.71 2.00
CA ASP A 660 -21.09 16.51 1.47
C ASP A 660 -21.05 15.36 2.49
N ALA A 661 -20.92 15.72 3.80
CA ALA A 661 -20.97 14.77 4.91
C ALA A 661 -21.11 15.50 6.26
N SER A 662 -21.40 14.74 7.34
CA SER A 662 -21.24 15.25 8.70
C SER A 662 -19.76 15.32 9.11
N MET A 663 -19.43 16.21 10.06
CA MET A 663 -18.09 16.30 10.64
C MET A 663 -17.66 15.01 11.35
N GLU A 664 -18.59 14.24 11.92
CA GLU A 664 -18.31 12.91 12.47
C GLU A 664 -18.03 11.87 11.38
N GLY A 665 -18.75 11.94 10.27
CA GLY A 665 -18.61 11.00 9.14
C GLY A 665 -17.32 11.20 8.34
N LEU A 666 -16.80 12.44 8.26
CA LEU A 666 -15.53 12.77 7.64
C LEU A 666 -14.65 13.59 8.60
N PRO A 667 -13.82 12.93 9.44
CA PRO A 667 -13.02 13.57 10.44
C PRO A 667 -11.86 14.42 9.88
N SER A 668 -11.29 15.29 10.69
CA SER A 668 -10.23 16.24 10.28
C SER A 668 -8.99 15.54 9.71
N VAL A 669 -8.70 14.32 10.18
CA VAL A 669 -7.57 13.50 9.69
C VAL A 669 -7.68 13.13 8.21
N ALA A 670 -8.87 13.16 7.62
CA ALA A 670 -9.09 12.89 6.20
C ALA A 670 -8.76 14.09 5.28
N PHE A 671 -8.44 15.26 5.83
CA PHE A 671 -8.22 16.50 5.10
C PHE A 671 -6.82 17.10 5.34
N ASP A 672 -6.36 17.90 4.38
CA ASP A 672 -5.08 18.60 4.43
C ASP A 672 -5.18 19.93 5.16
N ALA A 673 -6.35 20.56 5.13
CA ALA A 673 -6.59 21.87 5.72
C ALA A 673 -8.07 22.07 6.09
N VAL A 674 -8.34 23.08 6.91
CA VAL A 674 -9.70 23.41 7.37
C VAL A 674 -9.99 24.89 7.10
N PHE A 675 -11.18 25.16 6.56
CA PHE A 675 -11.71 26.51 6.38
C PHE A 675 -13.03 26.67 7.13
N VAL A 676 -13.18 27.73 7.90
CA VAL A 676 -14.44 28.08 8.56
C VAL A 676 -14.95 29.41 7.97
N PRO A 677 -16.04 29.39 7.19
CA PRO A 677 -16.64 30.61 6.67
C PRO A 677 -17.26 31.44 7.80
N GLY A 678 -17.49 32.73 7.52
CA GLY A 678 -18.26 33.60 8.41
C GLY A 678 -19.74 33.24 8.49
N GLY A 679 -20.51 34.11 9.14
CA GLY A 679 -21.94 33.97 9.39
C GLY A 679 -22.23 33.80 10.89
N ALA A 680 -22.69 34.87 11.55
CA ALA A 680 -22.83 34.95 13.00
C ALA A 680 -23.59 33.75 13.61
N LYS A 681 -24.71 33.33 12.99
CA LYS A 681 -25.50 32.17 13.47
C LYS A 681 -24.73 30.86 13.30
N SER A 682 -24.04 30.68 12.18
CA SER A 682 -23.22 29.49 11.94
C SER A 682 -22.10 29.39 12.98
N ILE A 683 -21.40 30.48 13.23
CA ILE A 683 -20.28 30.53 14.19
C ILE A 683 -20.79 30.31 15.63
N GLN A 684 -21.94 30.89 15.99
CA GLN A 684 -22.56 30.62 17.28
C GLN A 684 -22.86 29.14 17.49
N ALA A 685 -23.42 28.45 16.45
CA ALA A 685 -23.71 27.03 16.50
C ALA A 685 -22.42 26.20 16.62
N LEU A 686 -21.41 26.46 15.77
CA LEU A 686 -20.12 25.75 15.80
C LEU A 686 -19.36 26.00 17.11
N SER A 687 -19.48 27.18 17.74
CA SER A 687 -18.84 27.48 19.02
C SER A 687 -19.41 26.68 20.20
N GLY A 688 -20.64 26.19 20.07
CA GLY A 688 -21.31 25.32 21.05
C GLY A 688 -21.22 23.83 20.71
N ASP A 689 -20.65 23.48 19.57
CA ASP A 689 -20.56 22.11 19.09
C ASP A 689 -19.19 21.50 19.40
N GLY A 690 -19.15 20.53 20.32
CA GLY A 690 -17.92 19.85 20.74
C GLY A 690 -17.21 19.13 19.60
N VAL A 691 -17.95 18.61 18.58
CA VAL A 691 -17.38 17.96 17.43
C VAL A 691 -16.63 18.97 16.54
N ALA A 692 -17.26 20.13 16.26
CA ALA A 692 -16.64 21.20 15.48
C ALA A 692 -15.40 21.78 16.19
N LEU A 693 -15.47 21.99 17.50
CA LEU A 693 -14.32 22.46 18.29
C LEU A 693 -13.18 21.45 18.30
N HIS A 694 -13.49 20.17 18.52
CA HIS A 694 -12.50 19.09 18.45
C HIS A 694 -11.86 19.01 17.06
N TYR A 695 -12.65 19.14 15.99
CA TYR A 695 -12.18 19.13 14.62
C TYR A 695 -11.08 20.17 14.35
N LEU A 696 -11.28 21.38 14.85
CA LEU A 696 -10.30 22.47 14.73
C LEU A 696 -9.07 22.24 15.61
N LEU A 697 -9.25 21.78 16.87
CA LEU A 697 -8.13 21.44 17.76
C LEU A 697 -7.28 20.31 17.18
N GLU A 698 -7.91 19.29 16.63
CA GLU A 698 -7.24 18.16 15.99
C GLU A 698 -6.47 18.60 14.74
N ALA A 699 -7.08 19.43 13.87
CA ALA A 699 -6.39 20.01 12.72
C ALA A 699 -5.19 20.87 13.12
N TYR A 700 -5.31 21.65 14.19
CA TYR A 700 -4.21 22.44 14.74
C TYR A 700 -3.10 21.55 15.30
N LYS A 701 -3.46 20.51 16.07
CA LYS A 701 -2.53 19.52 16.63
C LYS A 701 -1.77 18.76 15.54
N HIS A 702 -2.44 18.48 14.42
CA HIS A 702 -1.82 17.86 13.24
C HIS A 702 -1.12 18.85 12.31
N LEU A 703 -0.86 20.06 12.80
CA LEU A 703 -0.07 21.10 12.10
C LEU A 703 -0.65 21.56 10.76
N LYS A 704 -1.95 21.35 10.54
CA LYS A 704 -2.63 21.70 9.28
C LYS A 704 -2.87 23.19 9.16
N ALA A 705 -2.96 23.69 7.92
CA ALA A 705 -3.41 25.04 7.65
C ALA A 705 -4.90 25.20 8.04
N ILE A 706 -5.23 26.28 8.75
CA ILE A 706 -6.59 26.60 9.17
C ILE A 706 -6.89 28.05 8.77
N ALA A 707 -8.03 28.29 8.12
CA ALA A 707 -8.46 29.63 7.80
C ALA A 707 -9.83 29.93 8.43
N LEU A 708 -9.94 31.11 9.07
CA LEU A 708 -11.12 31.58 9.79
C LEU A 708 -11.59 32.91 9.18
N ALA A 709 -12.70 32.89 8.44
CA ALA A 709 -13.23 34.06 7.76
C ALA A 709 -14.30 34.77 8.60
N GLY A 710 -14.40 36.07 8.51
CA GLY A 710 -15.41 36.88 9.16
C GLY A 710 -15.49 36.68 10.67
N GLU A 711 -16.69 36.32 11.16
CA GLU A 711 -16.96 36.05 12.58
C GLU A 711 -16.27 34.80 13.11
N ALA A 712 -15.80 33.89 12.23
CA ALA A 712 -15.09 32.67 12.64
C ALA A 712 -13.83 32.93 13.46
N LYS A 713 -13.26 34.15 13.38
CA LYS A 713 -12.15 34.58 14.24
C LYS A 713 -12.44 34.43 15.76
N GLN A 714 -13.71 34.45 16.13
CA GLN A 714 -14.12 34.30 17.56
C GLN A 714 -13.76 32.89 18.08
N LEU A 715 -13.68 31.89 17.22
CA LEU A 715 -13.28 30.53 17.58
C LEU A 715 -11.87 30.46 18.16
N LEU A 716 -10.98 31.40 17.87
CA LEU A 716 -9.64 31.45 18.46
C LEU A 716 -9.70 31.63 19.98
N GLN A 717 -10.63 32.49 20.48
CA GLN A 717 -10.81 32.71 21.93
C GLN A 717 -11.43 31.48 22.58
N VAL A 718 -12.42 30.86 21.92
CA VAL A 718 -13.09 29.65 22.43
C VAL A 718 -12.09 28.50 22.56
N LEU A 719 -11.24 28.31 21.53
CA LEU A 719 -10.25 27.23 21.44
C LEU A 719 -8.94 27.56 22.20
N LYS A 720 -8.75 28.79 22.63
CA LYS A 720 -7.51 29.30 23.25
C LYS A 720 -6.28 29.05 22.35
N LEU A 721 -6.45 29.25 21.05
CA LEU A 721 -5.38 29.10 20.08
C LEU A 721 -4.76 30.45 19.75
N GLU A 722 -3.44 30.44 19.58
CA GLU A 722 -2.68 31.60 19.12
C GLU A 722 -2.52 31.62 17.62
N ALA A 723 -2.56 32.79 16.99
CA ALA A 723 -2.30 32.96 15.59
C ALA A 723 -0.83 32.59 15.26
N ASP A 724 -0.65 31.93 14.12
CA ASP A 724 0.66 31.56 13.57
C ASP A 724 0.62 31.58 12.04
N ALA A 725 1.73 31.20 11.39
CA ALA A 725 1.85 31.23 9.92
C ALA A 725 0.83 30.37 9.18
N GLY A 726 0.27 29.34 9.83
CA GLY A 726 -0.75 28.45 9.24
C GLY A 726 -2.15 28.68 9.76
N LEU A 727 -2.36 29.67 10.63
CA LEU A 727 -3.68 30.05 11.14
C LEU A 727 -4.07 31.41 10.57
N ILE A 728 -4.76 31.38 9.43
CA ILE A 728 -5.09 32.56 8.62
C ILE A 728 -6.42 33.15 9.10
N VAL A 729 -6.43 34.45 9.44
CA VAL A 729 -7.65 35.17 9.82
C VAL A 729 -8.04 36.14 8.69
N GLY A 730 -9.21 35.92 8.14
CA GLY A 730 -9.78 36.72 7.04
C GLY A 730 -10.43 35.87 5.95
N GLY A 731 -11.27 36.51 5.12
CA GLY A 731 -11.97 35.86 4.01
C GLY A 731 -11.77 36.55 2.68
N ASP A 732 -10.93 37.60 2.64
CA ASP A 732 -10.62 38.34 1.42
C ASP A 732 -9.63 37.57 0.51
N ALA A 733 -9.40 38.09 -0.68
CA ALA A 733 -8.50 37.49 -1.67
C ALA A 733 -7.06 37.33 -1.14
N LYS A 734 -6.60 38.23 -0.27
CA LYS A 734 -5.27 38.16 0.35
C LYS A 734 -5.19 36.99 1.34
N ALA A 735 -6.21 36.82 2.19
CA ALA A 735 -6.30 35.73 3.15
C ALA A 735 -6.42 34.38 2.44
N LEU A 736 -7.21 34.26 1.37
CA LEU A 736 -7.32 33.04 0.57
C LEU A 736 -5.97 32.66 -0.08
N LYS A 737 -5.23 33.65 -0.62
CA LYS A 737 -3.89 33.41 -1.17
C LYS A 737 -2.92 32.93 -0.08
N ALA A 738 -2.96 33.53 1.11
CA ALA A 738 -2.13 33.09 2.24
C ALA A 738 -2.49 31.68 2.69
N PHE A 739 -3.77 31.32 2.69
CA PHE A 739 -4.25 29.98 3.03
C PHE A 739 -3.75 28.92 2.03
N ILE A 740 -3.85 29.20 0.73
CA ILE A 740 -3.32 28.33 -0.35
C ILE A 740 -1.81 28.14 -0.17
N ALA A 741 -1.06 29.21 0.10
CA ALA A 741 0.37 29.13 0.34
C ALA A 741 0.72 28.30 1.59
N ALA A 742 -0.08 28.39 2.64
CA ALA A 742 0.10 27.56 3.85
C ALA A 742 -0.19 26.06 3.59
N ILE A 743 -1.21 25.74 2.76
CA ILE A 743 -1.49 24.37 2.36
C ILE A 743 -0.32 23.78 1.54
N ALA A 744 0.29 24.59 0.65
CA ALA A 744 1.42 24.18 -0.17
C ALA A 744 2.66 23.80 0.65
N GLN A 745 2.81 24.33 1.87
CA GLN A 745 3.87 23.93 2.82
C GLN A 745 3.60 22.60 3.51
N HIS A 746 2.49 21.94 3.22
CA HIS A 746 2.04 20.67 3.79
C HIS A 746 1.71 20.77 5.28
N ARG A 747 2.64 21.19 6.15
CA ARG A 747 2.46 21.33 7.60
C ARG A 747 3.16 22.58 8.12
N VAL A 748 2.64 23.10 9.24
CA VAL A 748 3.20 24.26 9.98
C VAL A 748 4.12 23.71 11.07
N TRP A 749 5.31 23.28 10.69
CA TRP A 749 6.25 22.59 11.58
C TRP A 749 6.65 23.42 12.81
N GLU A 750 6.75 24.73 12.68
CA GLU A 750 7.03 25.65 13.80
C GLU A 750 5.97 25.61 14.91
N ARG A 751 4.77 25.11 14.59
CA ARG A 751 3.67 24.94 15.56
C ARG A 751 3.89 23.75 16.49
N GLU A 752 4.68 22.76 16.11
CA GLU A 752 4.76 21.46 16.76
C GLU A 752 4.99 21.51 18.28
N PRO A 753 5.93 22.36 18.83
CA PRO A 753 6.10 22.45 20.27
C PRO A 753 4.83 22.90 21.03
N ARG A 754 4.03 23.78 20.41
CA ARG A 754 2.77 24.27 20.97
C ARG A 754 1.64 23.25 20.79
N ALA A 755 1.63 22.55 19.68
CA ALA A 755 0.63 21.54 19.34
C ALA A 755 0.62 20.37 20.36
N LYS A 756 1.76 20.05 20.97
CA LYS A 756 1.86 19.02 22.04
C LYS A 756 0.99 19.34 23.27
N ALA A 757 0.70 20.60 23.54
CA ALA A 757 -0.13 21.04 24.67
C ALA A 757 -1.63 21.09 24.34
N VAL A 758 -2.03 20.86 23.09
CA VAL A 758 -3.42 20.93 22.65
C VAL A 758 -4.15 19.63 22.98
N PRO A 759 -5.27 19.67 23.73
CA PRO A 759 -6.05 18.51 24.08
C PRO A 759 -6.95 18.10 22.90
N ALA A 760 -6.47 17.20 22.03
CA ALA A 760 -7.23 16.68 20.89
C ALA A 760 -6.81 15.24 20.57
#